data_1672547e05a065c81fdc627b80149a84
#
_entry.id   1672547e05a065c81fdc627b80149a84
#
_cell.length_a   1.000
_cell.length_b   1.000
_cell.length_c   1.000
_cell.angle_alpha   90.00
_cell.angle_beta   90.00
_cell.angle_gamma   90.00
#
_symmetry.space_group_name_H-M   'P 1'
#
loop_
_entity.id
_entity.type
_entity.pdbx_description
1 polymer ?
#
loop_
_entity_poly.entity_id
_entity_poly.type
_entity_poly.pdbx_seq_one_letter_code
_entity_poly.pdbx_strand_id
1 'polypeptide(L)'
;MTLTLVLGPANSAKAGRVLGAYAAQAARGALLVVPTAADARHYGRELIDDGIVLGAVLTFGALASEIARRADYGGRRLTELQRRRVLARVLARAELPSLRESATAPGFAAAAGAMISELQRELVGVARFRAALRAWAAQDVRRAPYGRDLGRIYADYAAELERLDRVDVELYAWRAIDALRAAPAAWGSDPVLFYGFDDLDGVQRDAVQTLAGPAGAAVTVSLTYEAGREALAARAETVEALRPVADEVETLGPQDDHYADGSRAVLHHLERHLFAVGAARLELPEPVDQDASRAVTLLEAGGERAEAELVASEIVGLIRAGVPGHEIAVLYRSPAAAPLVARVLEQYGVRVAGSRELALAHTTLGGCLLAAAACAWTPDEAGPEELVAYLRAPGLLDEPETADRLDALARRRALMTAGALRAAAAEMAADREPPAADLRAALALLDALAAAAAEPDGAGAGLCALARELLAAPHLGRAPELSGDEAVDGAALATLVTAVAELSALTPAPTAPELLELLPELPVAAAPGPADSDDPGAVLLADPISVRARRFRVVFVCGLQEGEFPRAGRLQPFLSDERRRELASASGLVLRAREDALAAERYLFYSAVSRATERVYLAYRSSDEEGNLALPSPFIADVAELLWPTWSQRRRRRLLSDVVWGPGEAPTERERERGLAAALAPRTGEPPGPARMLGVDALAQVRHTRVVSAGALERYGDCPVRWLVESQLSPRRLAPDDEPLVRGSLIHELLERLLAELGEAVSEQSLPRALAILGRELGQLGGRAWALGAGAPPVVRAGALRAIEAALRRYLEHEAATSEGWRPVALERRFGFDEEGSLPPLALGDGPEPVLVRGAIDRIDVDRAGRALVRDYKSGAPRADWPAARWKPDRRVQVALYMLVVRELEQLDVIAGNYQPLRGDDLRARGVFSDEVGDVAGFHAGDMRSREELDQELADAAARAVELAARLRAGDVEPCPSTCSRDGCAYPAICRSQ
;
A
#
# COMPACT_ATOMS: atom_id res chain seq x y z
N MET A 1 -18.11 -4.04 -50.36
CA MET A 1 -17.23 -3.89 -49.21
C MET A 1 -16.93 -2.42 -49.06
N THR A 2 -17.18 -1.81 -47.92
CA THR A 2 -16.82 -0.39 -47.75
C THR A 2 -16.28 -0.19 -46.36
N LEU A 3 -14.97 -0.42 -46.23
CA LEU A 3 -14.24 0.02 -45.06
C LEU A 3 -13.57 1.35 -45.35
N THR A 4 -14.02 2.40 -44.67
CA THR A 4 -13.41 3.75 -44.74
C THR A 4 -12.59 3.97 -43.49
N LEU A 5 -11.29 4.27 -43.62
CA LEU A 5 -10.38 4.59 -42.54
C LEU A 5 -10.14 6.10 -42.53
N VAL A 6 -10.56 6.78 -41.44
CA VAL A 6 -10.39 8.23 -41.27
C VAL A 6 -9.22 8.50 -40.30
N LEU A 7 -8.13 9.03 -40.81
CA LEU A 7 -6.89 9.30 -40.07
C LEU A 7 -6.67 10.80 -39.92
N GLY A 8 -5.97 11.19 -38.87
CA GLY A 8 -5.54 12.58 -38.64
C GLY A 8 -5.06 12.78 -37.24
N PRO A 9 -4.32 13.88 -36.93
CA PRO A 9 -3.90 14.23 -35.58
C PRO A 9 -5.10 14.50 -34.66
N ALA A 10 -4.85 14.83 -33.38
CA ALA A 10 -5.91 15.00 -32.39
C ALA A 10 -7.01 15.96 -32.87
N ASN A 11 -6.68 17.13 -33.30
CA ASN A 11 -7.61 18.19 -33.65
C ASN A 11 -7.73 18.39 -35.18
N SER A 12 -8.16 17.35 -35.90
CA SER A 12 -8.31 17.34 -37.36
C SER A 12 -9.77 17.22 -37.81
N ALA A 13 -10.74 17.65 -37.01
CA ALA A 13 -12.18 17.55 -37.27
C ALA A 13 -12.73 16.13 -37.54
N LYS A 14 -12.04 15.07 -37.11
CA LYS A 14 -12.52 13.68 -37.20
C LYS A 14 -13.91 13.49 -36.62
N ALA A 15 -14.20 14.17 -35.47
CA ALA A 15 -15.49 14.13 -34.82
C ALA A 15 -16.61 14.57 -35.79
N GLY A 16 -16.52 15.78 -36.34
CA GLY A 16 -17.49 16.32 -37.26
C GLY A 16 -17.67 15.41 -38.50
N ARG A 17 -16.57 14.83 -39.01
CA ARG A 17 -16.63 13.92 -40.15
C ARG A 17 -17.39 12.63 -39.83
N VAL A 18 -17.10 11.98 -38.68
CA VAL A 18 -17.71 10.70 -38.29
C VAL A 18 -19.14 10.91 -37.75
N LEU A 19 -19.34 11.89 -36.84
CA LEU A 19 -20.67 12.15 -36.28
C LEU A 19 -21.64 12.67 -37.33
N GLY A 20 -21.18 13.51 -38.29
CA GLY A 20 -21.97 13.94 -39.43
C GLY A 20 -22.36 12.77 -40.34
N ALA A 21 -21.42 11.83 -40.60
CA ALA A 21 -21.71 10.62 -41.34
C ALA A 21 -22.70 9.70 -40.60
N TYR A 22 -22.58 9.59 -39.27
CA TYR A 22 -23.53 8.86 -38.47
C TYR A 22 -24.92 9.49 -38.49
N ALA A 23 -25.06 10.77 -38.27
CA ALA A 23 -26.34 11.49 -38.31
C ALA A 23 -27.05 11.32 -39.64
N ALA A 24 -26.33 11.43 -40.76
CA ALA A 24 -26.87 11.23 -42.12
C ALA A 24 -27.40 9.79 -42.36
N GLN A 25 -26.93 8.81 -41.60
CA GLN A 25 -27.27 7.40 -41.74
C GLN A 25 -28.12 6.86 -40.58
N ALA A 26 -28.39 7.68 -39.55
CA ALA A 26 -29.12 7.27 -38.35
C ALA A 26 -30.49 6.67 -38.69
N ALA A 27 -31.22 7.24 -39.60
CA ALA A 27 -32.52 6.73 -40.12
C ALA A 27 -32.43 5.34 -40.78
N ARG A 28 -31.24 4.91 -41.19
CA ARG A 28 -30.96 3.56 -41.72
C ARG A 28 -30.50 2.56 -40.66
N GLY A 29 -30.62 2.92 -39.38
CA GLY A 29 -30.16 2.06 -38.28
C GLY A 29 -28.66 2.08 -38.04
N ALA A 30 -27.97 3.15 -38.39
CA ALA A 30 -26.52 3.28 -38.14
C ALA A 30 -26.16 3.13 -36.66
N LEU A 31 -25.04 2.44 -36.39
CA LEU A 31 -24.50 2.24 -35.05
C LEU A 31 -23.20 3.03 -34.89
N LEU A 32 -23.15 3.89 -33.87
CA LEU A 32 -21.92 4.57 -33.45
C LEU A 32 -21.30 3.78 -32.32
N VAL A 33 -20.09 3.28 -32.53
CA VAL A 33 -19.35 2.50 -31.54
C VAL A 33 -18.27 3.37 -30.92
N VAL A 34 -18.30 3.48 -29.59
CA VAL A 34 -17.38 4.31 -28.80
C VAL A 34 -16.73 3.49 -27.67
N PRO A 35 -15.59 3.93 -27.14
CA PRO A 35 -14.82 3.09 -26.23
C PRO A 35 -15.48 2.83 -24.87
N THR A 36 -16.15 3.83 -24.29
CA THR A 36 -16.68 3.75 -22.91
C THR A 36 -18.17 4.04 -22.83
N ALA A 37 -18.80 3.60 -21.75
CA ALA A 37 -20.21 3.93 -21.48
C ALA A 37 -20.41 5.45 -21.24
N ALA A 38 -19.39 6.14 -20.70
CA ALA A 38 -19.42 7.59 -20.54
C ALA A 38 -19.42 8.31 -21.90
N ASP A 39 -18.60 7.84 -22.85
CA ASP A 39 -18.62 8.38 -24.23
C ASP A 39 -19.96 8.09 -24.92
N ALA A 40 -20.52 6.90 -24.71
CA ALA A 40 -21.84 6.55 -25.29
C ALA A 40 -22.94 7.49 -24.77
N ARG A 41 -22.95 7.81 -23.49
CA ARG A 41 -23.90 8.78 -22.91
C ARG A 41 -23.65 10.19 -23.46
N HIS A 42 -22.39 10.62 -23.50
CA HIS A 42 -22.01 11.95 -23.99
C HIS A 42 -22.48 12.16 -25.43
N TYR A 43 -22.09 11.29 -26.34
CA TYR A 43 -22.50 11.42 -27.77
C TYR A 43 -23.97 11.13 -28.00
N GLY A 44 -24.58 10.25 -27.17
CA GLY A 44 -26.02 10.06 -27.22
C GLY A 44 -26.81 11.34 -26.98
N ARG A 45 -26.31 12.26 -26.12
CA ARG A 45 -26.90 13.56 -25.84
C ARG A 45 -26.54 14.62 -26.89
N GLU A 46 -25.27 14.72 -27.25
CA GLU A 46 -24.81 15.65 -28.30
C GLU A 46 -25.57 15.48 -29.61
N LEU A 47 -25.96 14.25 -29.92
CA LEU A 47 -26.67 13.90 -31.15
C LEU A 47 -28.20 14.07 -31.06
N ILE A 48 -28.76 14.49 -29.91
CA ILE A 48 -30.21 14.73 -29.72
C ILE A 48 -30.57 16.22 -29.80
N ASP A 49 -29.64 17.13 -30.05
CA ASP A 49 -29.83 18.58 -29.89
C ASP A 49 -30.92 19.18 -30.77
N ASP A 50 -31.25 18.58 -31.91
CA ASP A 50 -32.31 19.06 -32.84
C ASP A 50 -33.40 18.02 -33.16
N GLY A 51 -33.55 16.96 -32.33
CA GLY A 51 -34.60 15.96 -32.56
C GLY A 51 -34.22 14.53 -32.19
N ILE A 52 -35.08 13.56 -32.53
CA ILE A 52 -34.87 12.16 -32.23
C ILE A 52 -33.81 11.58 -33.15
N VAL A 53 -32.67 11.16 -32.60
CA VAL A 53 -31.68 10.37 -33.35
C VAL A 53 -32.15 8.91 -33.44
N LEU A 54 -32.35 8.43 -34.66
CA LEU A 54 -32.90 7.09 -34.94
C LEU A 54 -31.84 5.98 -34.90
N GLY A 55 -30.59 6.27 -34.59
CA GLY A 55 -29.51 5.30 -34.46
C GLY A 55 -29.23 4.92 -33.00
N ALA A 56 -28.15 4.19 -32.76
CA ALA A 56 -27.68 3.79 -31.41
C ALA A 56 -26.20 4.12 -31.21
N VAL A 57 -25.87 4.62 -30.04
CA VAL A 57 -24.49 4.81 -29.56
C VAL A 57 -24.15 3.70 -28.61
N LEU A 58 -23.16 2.89 -28.93
CA LEU A 58 -22.85 1.63 -28.25
C LEU A 58 -21.38 1.58 -27.83
N THR A 59 -21.10 0.83 -26.78
CA THR A 59 -19.71 0.37 -26.50
C THR A 59 -19.40 -0.85 -27.38
N PHE A 60 -18.12 -1.23 -27.50
CA PHE A 60 -17.74 -2.45 -28.20
C PHE A 60 -18.38 -3.71 -27.59
N GLY A 61 -18.49 -3.81 -26.25
CA GLY A 61 -19.19 -4.93 -25.60
C GLY A 61 -20.70 -4.99 -25.98
N ALA A 62 -21.34 -3.83 -26.09
CA ALA A 62 -22.74 -3.76 -26.58
C ALA A 62 -22.86 -4.11 -28.07
N LEU A 63 -21.92 -3.71 -28.93
CA LEU A 63 -21.83 -4.16 -30.31
C LEU A 63 -21.67 -5.68 -30.40
N ALA A 64 -20.78 -6.28 -29.60
CA ALA A 64 -20.62 -7.74 -29.55
C ALA A 64 -21.91 -8.44 -29.12
N SER A 65 -22.69 -7.86 -28.20
CA SER A 65 -24.01 -8.37 -27.84
C SER A 65 -25.04 -8.23 -28.95
N GLU A 66 -25.01 -7.15 -29.71
CA GLU A 66 -25.86 -6.96 -30.88
C GLU A 66 -25.49 -7.94 -32.03
N ILE A 67 -24.21 -8.17 -32.26
CA ILE A 67 -23.73 -9.21 -33.18
C ILE A 67 -24.23 -10.58 -32.74
N ALA A 68 -24.08 -10.94 -31.48
CA ALA A 68 -24.56 -12.22 -30.92
C ALA A 68 -26.06 -12.39 -31.09
N ARG A 69 -26.84 -11.36 -30.79
CA ARG A 69 -28.30 -11.36 -30.95
C ARG A 69 -28.72 -11.60 -32.41
N ARG A 70 -28.06 -10.92 -33.35
CA ARG A 70 -28.38 -11.08 -34.78
C ARG A 70 -27.95 -12.43 -35.33
N ALA A 71 -26.79 -12.92 -34.91
CA ALA A 71 -26.24 -14.21 -35.33
C ALA A 71 -26.76 -15.41 -34.51
N ASP A 72 -27.76 -15.19 -33.65
CA ASP A 72 -28.38 -16.22 -32.80
C ASP A 72 -27.35 -16.96 -31.91
N TYR A 73 -26.39 -16.23 -31.40
CA TYR A 73 -25.40 -16.77 -30.48
C TYR A 73 -25.84 -16.54 -29.02
N GLY A 74 -26.19 -17.61 -28.32
CA GLY A 74 -26.73 -17.61 -26.94
C GLY A 74 -25.71 -17.84 -25.82
N GLY A 75 -24.42 -17.53 -25.99
CA GLY A 75 -23.38 -17.73 -24.98
C GLY A 75 -23.68 -17.01 -23.67
N ARG A 76 -23.53 -17.71 -22.55
CA ARG A 76 -23.78 -17.17 -21.18
C ARG A 76 -22.49 -16.59 -20.61
N ARG A 77 -22.43 -15.27 -20.45
CA ARG A 77 -21.23 -14.56 -19.97
C ARG A 77 -21.04 -14.73 -18.46
N LEU A 78 -19.77 -14.85 -18.04
CA LEU A 78 -19.37 -14.63 -16.66
C LEU A 78 -19.25 -13.12 -16.39
N THR A 79 -19.58 -12.71 -15.16
CA THR A 79 -19.14 -11.41 -14.64
C THR A 79 -17.66 -11.47 -14.29
N GLU A 80 -17.01 -10.33 -14.10
CA GLU A 80 -15.59 -10.31 -13.71
C GLU A 80 -15.37 -10.99 -12.35
N LEU A 81 -16.29 -10.82 -11.41
CA LEU A 81 -16.24 -11.47 -10.11
C LEU A 81 -16.37 -13.00 -10.24
N GLN A 82 -17.31 -13.48 -11.06
CA GLN A 82 -17.43 -14.91 -11.36
C GLN A 82 -16.18 -15.46 -12.03
N ARG A 83 -15.60 -14.70 -12.96
CA ARG A 83 -14.36 -15.05 -13.65
C ARG A 83 -13.18 -15.20 -12.67
N ARG A 84 -13.01 -14.24 -11.77
CA ARG A 84 -11.99 -14.31 -10.72
C ARG A 84 -12.17 -15.57 -9.86
N ARG A 85 -13.38 -15.89 -9.44
CA ARG A 85 -13.68 -17.09 -8.68
C ARG A 85 -13.34 -18.37 -9.43
N VAL A 86 -13.77 -18.47 -10.71
CA VAL A 86 -13.50 -19.65 -11.56
C VAL A 86 -11.99 -19.86 -11.69
N LEU A 87 -11.24 -18.78 -11.98
CA LEU A 87 -9.80 -18.84 -12.14
C LEU A 87 -9.08 -19.23 -10.84
N ALA A 88 -9.46 -18.66 -9.69
CA ALA A 88 -8.89 -19.03 -8.40
C ALA A 88 -9.09 -20.53 -8.10
N ARG A 89 -10.28 -21.06 -8.37
CA ARG A 89 -10.58 -22.50 -8.20
C ARG A 89 -9.81 -23.40 -9.14
N VAL A 90 -9.62 -22.98 -10.38
CA VAL A 90 -8.79 -23.71 -11.35
C VAL A 90 -7.33 -23.75 -10.88
N LEU A 91 -6.79 -22.60 -10.46
CA LEU A 91 -5.42 -22.52 -9.99
C LEU A 91 -5.16 -23.30 -8.71
N ALA A 92 -6.13 -23.33 -7.78
CA ALA A 92 -6.02 -24.10 -6.54
C ALA A 92 -5.92 -25.63 -6.78
N ARG A 93 -6.44 -26.12 -7.93
CA ARG A 93 -6.41 -27.54 -8.33
C ARG A 93 -5.29 -27.87 -9.30
N ALA A 94 -4.70 -26.85 -9.93
CA ALA A 94 -3.70 -27.05 -10.96
C ALA A 94 -2.38 -27.54 -10.37
N GLU A 95 -1.83 -28.62 -10.93
CA GLU A 95 -0.46 -29.04 -10.62
C GLU A 95 0.51 -28.24 -11.48
N LEU A 96 1.20 -27.29 -10.90
CA LEU A 96 2.13 -26.38 -11.52
C LEU A 96 3.54 -26.54 -10.93
N PRO A 97 4.28 -27.60 -11.31
CA PRO A 97 5.55 -27.94 -10.68
C PRO A 97 6.59 -26.81 -10.75
N SER A 98 6.69 -26.09 -11.88
CA SER A 98 7.65 -25.01 -12.06
C SER A 98 7.19 -23.66 -11.47
N LEU A 99 5.91 -23.53 -11.13
CA LEU A 99 5.29 -22.32 -10.59
C LEU A 99 4.74 -22.53 -9.18
N ARG A 100 5.02 -23.67 -8.53
CA ARG A 100 4.45 -24.04 -7.22
C ARG A 100 4.57 -22.94 -6.17
N GLU A 101 5.74 -22.37 -6.01
CA GLU A 101 6.00 -21.31 -5.02
C GLU A 101 5.31 -20.00 -5.42
N SER A 102 5.31 -19.66 -6.72
CA SER A 102 4.67 -18.45 -7.23
C SER A 102 3.14 -18.54 -7.17
N ALA A 103 2.56 -19.73 -7.31
CA ALA A 103 1.12 -19.94 -7.34
C ALA A 103 0.42 -19.59 -6.00
N THR A 104 1.18 -19.56 -4.89
CA THR A 104 0.70 -19.13 -3.57
C THR A 104 0.83 -17.62 -3.33
N ALA A 105 1.49 -16.89 -4.25
CA ALA A 105 1.72 -15.46 -4.08
C ALA A 105 0.44 -14.64 -4.34
N PRO A 106 0.17 -13.60 -3.53
CA PRO A 106 -0.90 -12.65 -3.83
C PRO A 106 -0.72 -12.08 -5.24
N GLY A 107 -1.81 -12.00 -6.00
CA GLY A 107 -1.80 -11.49 -7.37
C GLY A 107 -1.48 -12.51 -8.47
N PHE A 108 -1.11 -13.75 -8.15
CA PHE A 108 -0.86 -14.78 -9.18
C PHE A 108 -2.10 -15.06 -10.04
N ALA A 109 -3.27 -15.19 -9.42
CA ALA A 109 -4.54 -15.38 -10.12
C ALA A 109 -4.86 -14.19 -11.04
N ALA A 110 -4.66 -12.98 -10.58
CA ALA A 110 -4.86 -11.77 -11.39
C ALA A 110 -3.90 -11.73 -12.60
N ALA A 111 -2.63 -12.08 -12.41
CA ALA A 111 -1.65 -12.15 -13.49
C ALA A 111 -2.00 -13.25 -14.52
N ALA A 112 -2.45 -14.42 -14.04
CA ALA A 112 -2.91 -15.50 -14.92
C ALA A 112 -4.16 -15.09 -15.73
N GLY A 113 -5.10 -14.41 -15.07
CA GLY A 113 -6.27 -13.85 -15.73
C GLY A 113 -5.92 -12.82 -16.81
N ALA A 114 -4.98 -11.91 -16.50
CA ALA A 114 -4.50 -10.92 -17.47
C ALA A 114 -3.82 -11.56 -18.68
N MET A 115 -3.03 -12.62 -18.48
CA MET A 115 -2.42 -13.40 -19.58
C MET A 115 -3.49 -14.05 -20.45
N ILE A 116 -4.50 -14.68 -19.85
CA ILE A 116 -5.59 -15.33 -20.60
C ILE A 116 -6.38 -14.29 -21.40
N SER A 117 -6.77 -13.18 -20.79
CA SER A 117 -7.47 -12.09 -21.49
C SER A 117 -6.67 -11.52 -22.65
N GLU A 118 -5.35 -11.36 -22.50
CA GLU A 118 -4.47 -10.92 -23.58
C GLU A 118 -4.50 -11.90 -24.76
N LEU A 119 -4.34 -13.21 -24.46
CA LEU A 119 -4.39 -14.25 -25.48
C LEU A 119 -5.73 -14.28 -26.23
N GLN A 120 -6.85 -14.18 -25.50
CA GLN A 120 -8.18 -14.18 -26.10
C GLN A 120 -8.44 -12.93 -26.95
N ARG A 121 -8.03 -11.75 -26.47
CA ARG A 121 -8.12 -10.49 -27.24
C ARG A 121 -7.33 -10.54 -28.56
N GLU A 122 -6.20 -11.26 -28.57
CA GLU A 122 -5.41 -11.47 -29.78
C GLU A 122 -5.79 -12.76 -30.54
N LEU A 123 -7.00 -13.30 -30.28
CA LEU A 123 -7.56 -14.47 -30.97
C LEU A 123 -6.65 -15.72 -30.90
N VAL A 124 -5.95 -15.88 -29.77
CA VAL A 124 -5.05 -17.00 -29.50
C VAL A 124 -5.74 -18.05 -28.64
N GLY A 125 -6.25 -19.09 -29.27
CA GLY A 125 -6.87 -20.22 -28.57
C GLY A 125 -5.83 -21.15 -27.89
N VAL A 126 -6.31 -21.99 -26.96
CA VAL A 126 -5.49 -22.93 -26.17
C VAL A 126 -4.56 -23.79 -27.04
N ALA A 127 -5.08 -24.36 -28.14
CA ALA A 127 -4.30 -25.22 -29.01
C ALA A 127 -3.11 -24.49 -29.66
N ARG A 128 -3.34 -23.26 -30.18
CA ARG A 128 -2.31 -22.42 -30.79
C ARG A 128 -1.25 -22.01 -29.74
N PHE A 129 -1.70 -21.57 -28.56
CA PHE A 129 -0.79 -21.19 -27.48
C PHE A 129 0.10 -22.36 -27.02
N ARG A 130 -0.48 -23.55 -26.77
CA ARG A 130 0.27 -24.75 -26.40
C ARG A 130 1.23 -25.21 -27.50
N ALA A 131 0.86 -25.06 -28.77
CA ALA A 131 1.75 -25.35 -29.88
C ALA A 131 2.94 -24.38 -29.92
N ALA A 132 2.69 -23.08 -29.70
CA ALA A 132 3.74 -22.07 -29.65
C ALA A 132 4.70 -22.31 -28.48
N LEU A 133 4.19 -22.63 -27.29
CA LEU A 133 5.02 -22.95 -26.13
C LEU A 133 5.88 -24.20 -26.33
N ARG A 134 5.37 -25.23 -27.05
CA ARG A 134 6.15 -26.41 -27.40
C ARG A 134 7.28 -26.08 -28.38
N ALA A 135 7.01 -25.26 -29.40
CA ALA A 135 8.02 -24.80 -30.35
C ALA A 135 9.11 -23.98 -29.64
N TRP A 136 8.72 -23.10 -28.72
CA TRP A 136 9.64 -22.32 -27.90
C TRP A 136 10.49 -23.20 -26.98
N ALA A 137 9.89 -24.20 -26.33
CA ALA A 137 10.59 -25.14 -25.47
C ALA A 137 11.52 -26.10 -26.25
N ALA A 138 11.27 -26.35 -27.53
CA ALA A 138 12.14 -27.15 -28.37
C ALA A 138 13.53 -26.53 -28.63
N GLN A 139 13.63 -25.18 -28.49
CA GLN A 139 14.88 -24.46 -28.62
C GLN A 139 15.76 -24.57 -27.33
N ASP A 140 15.15 -24.75 -26.17
CA ASP A 140 15.83 -24.97 -24.88
C ASP A 140 14.93 -25.83 -23.98
N VAL A 141 15.36 -27.08 -23.74
CA VAL A 141 14.63 -28.09 -22.97
C VAL A 141 14.29 -27.62 -21.53
N ARG A 142 15.10 -26.69 -20.96
CA ARG A 142 14.88 -26.14 -19.61
C ARG A 142 13.59 -25.31 -19.55
N ARG A 143 13.09 -24.83 -20.68
CA ARG A 143 11.84 -24.07 -20.80
C ARG A 143 10.59 -24.97 -20.77
N ALA A 144 10.76 -26.28 -21.00
CA ALA A 144 9.65 -27.20 -21.15
C ALA A 144 8.72 -27.31 -19.91
N PRO A 145 9.22 -27.36 -18.66
CA PRO A 145 8.35 -27.37 -17.47
C PRO A 145 7.51 -26.09 -17.39
N TYR A 146 8.14 -24.94 -17.52
CA TYR A 146 7.49 -23.63 -17.46
C TYR A 146 6.43 -23.45 -18.56
N GLY A 147 6.77 -23.79 -19.80
CA GLY A 147 5.83 -23.73 -20.92
C GLY A 147 4.63 -24.69 -20.76
N ARG A 148 4.84 -25.87 -20.13
CA ARG A 148 3.75 -26.78 -19.81
C ARG A 148 2.80 -26.17 -18.77
N ASP A 149 3.35 -25.56 -17.71
CA ASP A 149 2.54 -24.93 -16.67
C ASP A 149 1.69 -23.79 -17.22
N LEU A 150 2.27 -22.88 -18.02
CA LEU A 150 1.51 -21.81 -18.69
C LEU A 150 0.40 -22.35 -19.61
N GLY A 151 0.74 -23.37 -20.43
CA GLY A 151 -0.23 -24.00 -21.31
C GLY A 151 -1.33 -24.75 -20.55
N ARG A 152 -1.04 -25.27 -19.35
CA ARG A 152 -2.00 -25.93 -18.46
C ARG A 152 -2.96 -24.92 -17.84
N ILE A 153 -2.47 -23.81 -17.31
CA ILE A 153 -3.32 -22.74 -16.74
C ILE A 153 -4.43 -22.35 -17.72
N TYR A 154 -4.08 -22.05 -18.98
CA TYR A 154 -5.07 -21.66 -19.97
C TYR A 154 -5.99 -22.80 -20.36
N ALA A 155 -5.47 -24.03 -20.51
CA ALA A 155 -6.27 -25.19 -20.88
C ALA A 155 -7.27 -25.58 -19.78
N ASP A 156 -6.83 -25.62 -18.52
CA ASP A 156 -7.70 -25.99 -17.39
C ASP A 156 -8.79 -24.92 -17.18
N TYR A 157 -8.47 -23.64 -17.37
CA TYR A 157 -9.45 -22.55 -17.35
C TYR A 157 -10.48 -22.69 -18.48
N ALA A 158 -10.05 -22.94 -19.70
CA ALA A 158 -10.95 -23.12 -20.83
C ALA A 158 -11.88 -24.36 -20.65
N ALA A 159 -11.32 -25.46 -20.13
CA ALA A 159 -12.10 -26.66 -19.80
C ALA A 159 -13.16 -26.41 -18.72
N GLU A 160 -12.82 -25.59 -17.70
CA GLU A 160 -13.78 -25.22 -16.65
C GLU A 160 -14.90 -24.33 -17.20
N LEU A 161 -14.59 -23.38 -18.12
CA LEU A 161 -15.60 -22.58 -18.80
C LEU A 161 -16.57 -23.49 -19.60
N GLU A 162 -16.04 -24.46 -20.34
CA GLU A 162 -16.86 -25.43 -21.09
C GLU A 162 -17.74 -26.28 -20.14
N ARG A 163 -17.18 -26.74 -19.01
CA ARG A 163 -17.91 -27.52 -18.00
C ARG A 163 -19.08 -26.72 -17.39
N LEU A 164 -18.88 -25.40 -17.21
CA LEU A 164 -19.88 -24.49 -16.63
C LEU A 164 -20.90 -24.02 -17.67
N ASP A 165 -20.71 -24.31 -18.94
CA ASP A 165 -21.45 -23.71 -20.05
C ASP A 165 -21.43 -22.17 -19.96
N ARG A 166 -20.23 -21.60 -19.82
CA ARG A 166 -19.99 -20.18 -19.68
C ARG A 166 -18.86 -19.70 -20.61
N VAL A 167 -18.85 -18.42 -20.86
CA VAL A 167 -17.78 -17.73 -21.56
C VAL A 167 -17.41 -16.45 -20.80
N ASP A 168 -16.15 -16.04 -20.86
CA ASP A 168 -15.74 -14.71 -20.41
C ASP A 168 -16.02 -13.63 -21.48
N VAL A 169 -15.73 -12.36 -21.17
CA VAL A 169 -16.11 -11.22 -22.00
C VAL A 169 -15.41 -11.27 -23.37
N GLU A 170 -14.11 -11.57 -23.38
CA GLU A 170 -13.29 -11.62 -24.58
C GLU A 170 -13.71 -12.79 -25.49
N LEU A 171 -13.89 -13.96 -24.91
CA LEU A 171 -14.32 -15.15 -25.64
C LEU A 171 -15.75 -15.02 -26.14
N TYR A 172 -16.63 -14.32 -25.44
CA TYR A 172 -17.98 -14.03 -25.91
C TYR A 172 -17.98 -13.20 -27.20
N ALA A 173 -17.21 -12.09 -27.17
CA ALA A 173 -17.10 -11.24 -28.37
C ALA A 173 -16.50 -12.01 -29.54
N TRP A 174 -15.44 -12.75 -29.33
CA TRP A 174 -14.83 -13.61 -30.35
C TRP A 174 -15.82 -14.60 -30.95
N ARG A 175 -16.52 -15.40 -30.12
CA ARG A 175 -17.49 -16.38 -30.59
C ARG A 175 -18.71 -15.75 -31.27
N ALA A 176 -19.15 -14.57 -30.83
CA ALA A 176 -20.22 -13.82 -31.51
C ALA A 176 -19.80 -13.41 -32.91
N ILE A 177 -18.57 -12.94 -33.11
CA ILE A 177 -18.02 -12.59 -34.42
C ILE A 177 -17.88 -13.83 -35.30
N ASP A 178 -17.46 -14.97 -34.77
CA ASP A 178 -17.39 -16.24 -35.50
C ASP A 178 -18.78 -16.71 -35.95
N ALA A 179 -19.80 -16.56 -35.11
CA ALA A 179 -21.19 -16.86 -35.47
C ALA A 179 -21.68 -15.95 -36.59
N LEU A 180 -21.36 -14.64 -36.53
CA LEU A 180 -21.69 -13.73 -37.64
C LEU A 180 -20.96 -14.10 -38.92
N ARG A 181 -19.70 -14.51 -38.83
CA ARG A 181 -18.90 -14.95 -40.01
C ARG A 181 -19.52 -16.20 -40.66
N ALA A 182 -20.12 -17.10 -39.86
CA ALA A 182 -20.82 -18.28 -40.33
C ALA A 182 -22.19 -17.94 -40.94
N ALA A 183 -22.83 -16.84 -40.50
CA ALA A 183 -24.14 -16.41 -40.98
C ALA A 183 -24.14 -14.90 -41.35
N PRO A 184 -23.37 -14.46 -42.34
CA PRO A 184 -23.14 -13.03 -42.62
C PRO A 184 -24.40 -12.21 -42.90
N ALA A 185 -25.40 -12.83 -43.58
CA ALA A 185 -26.67 -12.19 -43.89
C ALA A 185 -27.48 -11.77 -42.64
N ALA A 186 -27.16 -12.30 -41.48
CA ALA A 186 -27.82 -11.96 -40.21
C ALA A 186 -27.58 -10.51 -39.78
N TRP A 187 -26.49 -9.88 -40.26
CA TRP A 187 -26.20 -8.48 -39.93
C TRP A 187 -27.18 -7.51 -40.62
N GLY A 188 -27.54 -7.78 -41.81
CA GLY A 188 -28.32 -6.86 -42.66
C GLY A 188 -27.43 -5.83 -43.34
N SER A 189 -27.91 -4.57 -43.43
CA SER A 189 -27.17 -3.49 -44.09
C SER A 189 -26.85 -2.29 -43.20
N ASP A 190 -27.00 -2.44 -41.90
CA ASP A 190 -26.82 -1.33 -40.98
C ASP A 190 -25.36 -0.85 -40.93
N PRO A 191 -25.09 0.43 -41.14
CA PRO A 191 -23.74 0.98 -41.08
C PRO A 191 -23.20 0.98 -39.68
N VAL A 192 -21.86 0.81 -39.54
CA VAL A 192 -21.16 0.84 -38.25
C VAL A 192 -20.01 1.84 -38.29
N LEU A 193 -19.99 2.78 -37.33
CA LEU A 193 -18.98 3.80 -37.27
C LEU A 193 -18.24 3.69 -35.92
N PHE A 194 -16.91 3.54 -35.94
CA PHE A 194 -16.04 3.49 -34.77
C PHE A 194 -15.39 4.85 -34.56
N TYR A 195 -15.63 5.45 -33.40
CA TYR A 195 -15.09 6.77 -33.05
C TYR A 195 -14.51 6.81 -31.63
N GLY A 196 -13.41 7.53 -31.50
CA GLY A 196 -12.77 7.76 -30.21
C GLY A 196 -11.89 6.63 -29.70
N PHE A 197 -11.70 5.56 -30.49
CA PHE A 197 -10.74 4.52 -30.15
C PHE A 197 -9.32 5.01 -30.38
N ASP A 198 -8.43 4.68 -29.41
CA ASP A 198 -7.01 4.93 -29.54
C ASP A 198 -6.34 3.82 -30.34
N ASP A 199 -6.78 2.58 -30.07
CA ASP A 199 -6.24 1.37 -30.61
C ASP A 199 -7.36 0.33 -30.76
N LEU A 200 -7.16 -0.66 -31.62
CA LEU A 200 -8.04 -1.81 -31.73
C LEU A 200 -7.27 -3.08 -31.47
N ASP A 201 -7.73 -3.88 -30.49
CA ASP A 201 -7.20 -5.22 -30.25
C ASP A 201 -7.58 -6.21 -31.35
N GLY A 202 -7.07 -7.44 -31.30
CA GLY A 202 -7.31 -8.45 -32.31
C GLY A 202 -8.80 -8.76 -32.51
N VAL A 203 -9.58 -8.85 -31.43
CA VAL A 203 -11.04 -9.10 -31.50
C VAL A 203 -11.77 -7.93 -32.13
N GLN A 204 -11.38 -6.70 -31.79
CA GLN A 204 -11.98 -5.48 -32.36
C GLN A 204 -11.65 -5.34 -33.85
N ARG A 205 -10.41 -5.60 -34.26
CA ARG A 205 -9.99 -5.63 -35.65
C ARG A 205 -10.75 -6.70 -36.44
N ASP A 206 -10.92 -7.90 -35.87
CA ASP A 206 -11.68 -8.99 -36.46
C ASP A 206 -13.16 -8.66 -36.64
N ALA A 207 -13.76 -7.93 -35.68
CA ALA A 207 -15.13 -7.41 -35.81
C ALA A 207 -15.25 -6.43 -36.96
N VAL A 208 -14.34 -5.46 -37.08
CA VAL A 208 -14.30 -4.50 -38.19
C VAL A 208 -14.19 -5.22 -39.53
N GLN A 209 -13.28 -6.18 -39.65
CA GLN A 209 -13.06 -6.95 -40.89
C GLN A 209 -14.27 -7.85 -41.25
N THR A 210 -14.88 -8.46 -40.23
CA THR A 210 -16.05 -9.33 -40.46
C THR A 210 -17.28 -8.54 -40.85
N LEU A 211 -17.51 -7.37 -40.26
CA LEU A 211 -18.62 -6.48 -40.63
C LEU A 211 -18.45 -5.89 -42.02
N ALA A 212 -17.26 -5.36 -42.35
CA ALA A 212 -16.98 -4.74 -43.64
C ALA A 212 -16.87 -5.80 -44.77
N GLY A 213 -16.30 -6.97 -44.48
CA GLY A 213 -16.06 -8.04 -45.45
C GLY A 213 -17.26 -8.97 -45.60
N PRO A 214 -17.32 -10.10 -44.87
CA PRO A 214 -18.40 -11.10 -45.09
C PRO A 214 -19.80 -10.56 -44.87
N ALA A 215 -20.04 -9.71 -43.86
CA ALA A 215 -21.36 -9.15 -43.58
C ALA A 215 -21.76 -8.01 -44.52
N GLY A 216 -20.81 -7.41 -45.25
CA GLY A 216 -21.09 -6.40 -46.28
C GLY A 216 -21.58 -5.06 -45.74
N ALA A 217 -21.40 -4.78 -44.47
CA ALA A 217 -21.77 -3.50 -43.87
C ALA A 217 -20.85 -2.35 -44.33
N ALA A 218 -21.37 -1.15 -44.34
CA ALA A 218 -20.54 0.05 -44.48
C ALA A 218 -19.89 0.36 -43.13
N VAL A 219 -18.58 0.22 -43.05
CA VAL A 219 -17.83 0.43 -41.79
C VAL A 219 -16.91 1.63 -41.93
N THR A 220 -16.97 2.55 -40.98
CA THR A 220 -16.05 3.68 -40.88
C THR A 220 -15.27 3.57 -39.55
N VAL A 221 -13.94 3.64 -39.62
CA VAL A 221 -13.07 3.60 -38.42
C VAL A 221 -12.25 4.88 -38.37
N SER A 222 -12.35 5.60 -37.26
CA SER A 222 -11.55 6.82 -37.02
C SER A 222 -10.45 6.55 -36.00
N LEU A 223 -9.19 6.86 -36.39
CA LEU A 223 -8.03 6.73 -35.52
C LEU A 223 -7.21 8.02 -35.46
N THR A 224 -6.66 8.32 -34.31
CA THR A 224 -5.73 9.46 -34.12
C THR A 224 -4.34 9.02 -34.53
N TYR A 225 -3.96 9.34 -35.78
CA TYR A 225 -2.68 8.96 -36.36
C TYR A 225 -2.22 9.93 -37.45
N GLU A 226 -0.93 10.21 -37.42
CA GLU A 226 -0.22 10.95 -38.48
C GLU A 226 1.17 10.31 -38.62
N ALA A 227 1.54 9.92 -39.84
CA ALA A 227 2.81 9.22 -40.06
C ALA A 227 4.01 10.10 -39.71
N GLY A 228 5.02 9.51 -39.09
CA GLY A 228 6.26 10.20 -38.73
C GLY A 228 6.18 11.02 -37.45
N ARG A 229 5.03 11.04 -36.75
CA ARG A 229 4.89 11.72 -35.46
C ARG A 229 5.18 10.79 -34.30
N GLU A 230 6.21 11.09 -33.52
CA GLU A 230 6.65 10.31 -32.36
C GLU A 230 5.53 10.19 -31.31
N ALA A 231 4.77 11.26 -31.06
CA ALA A 231 3.61 11.25 -30.17
C ALA A 231 2.54 10.20 -30.55
N LEU A 232 2.50 9.78 -31.81
CA LEU A 232 1.48 8.89 -32.38
C LEU A 232 2.06 7.52 -32.79
N ALA A 233 3.35 7.28 -32.56
CA ALA A 233 4.06 6.07 -32.98
C ALA A 233 3.39 4.78 -32.46
N ALA A 234 2.88 4.78 -31.25
CA ALA A 234 2.18 3.65 -30.64
C ALA A 234 0.90 3.22 -31.40
N ARG A 235 0.41 4.00 -32.37
CA ARG A 235 -0.81 3.72 -33.15
C ARG A 235 -0.52 3.16 -34.54
N ALA A 236 0.75 3.14 -34.94
CA ALA A 236 1.16 2.71 -36.29
C ALA A 236 0.72 1.26 -36.59
N GLU A 237 0.89 0.33 -35.65
CA GLU A 237 0.55 -1.09 -35.84
C GLU A 237 -0.92 -1.30 -36.21
N THR A 238 -1.85 -0.65 -35.54
CA THR A 238 -3.28 -0.75 -35.83
C THR A 238 -3.62 -0.18 -37.21
N VAL A 239 -3.02 0.96 -37.57
CA VAL A 239 -3.23 1.57 -38.90
C VAL A 239 -2.65 0.70 -39.99
N GLU A 240 -1.46 0.15 -39.83
CA GLU A 240 -0.82 -0.77 -40.79
C GLU A 240 -1.62 -2.06 -40.95
N ALA A 241 -2.26 -2.56 -39.90
CA ALA A 241 -3.11 -3.74 -39.95
C ALA A 241 -4.44 -3.49 -40.71
N LEU A 242 -5.00 -2.28 -40.60
CA LEU A 242 -6.29 -1.94 -41.24
C LEU A 242 -6.13 -1.38 -42.65
N ARG A 243 -5.05 -0.67 -42.95
CA ARG A 243 -4.83 -0.01 -44.26
C ARG A 243 -4.92 -0.96 -45.45
N PRO A 244 -4.38 -2.20 -45.42
CA PRO A 244 -4.48 -3.12 -46.58
C PRO A 244 -5.90 -3.62 -46.86
N VAL A 245 -6.79 -3.58 -45.88
CA VAL A 245 -8.17 -4.07 -45.96
C VAL A 245 -9.19 -2.93 -46.10
N ALA A 246 -8.73 -1.67 -46.02
CA ALA A 246 -9.55 -0.49 -46.21
C ALA A 246 -9.76 -0.22 -47.72
N ASP A 247 -11.01 -0.01 -48.12
CA ASP A 247 -11.37 0.40 -49.49
C ASP A 247 -11.05 1.89 -49.74
N GLU A 248 -11.15 2.69 -48.67
CA GLU A 248 -10.88 4.13 -48.70
C GLU A 248 -10.09 4.56 -47.44
N VAL A 249 -9.07 5.39 -47.65
CA VAL A 249 -8.29 6.00 -46.57
C VAL A 249 -8.35 7.52 -46.72
N GLU A 250 -9.10 8.15 -45.85
CA GLU A 250 -9.22 9.60 -45.74
C GLU A 250 -8.23 10.14 -44.73
N THR A 251 -7.34 11.04 -45.10
CA THR A 251 -6.38 11.67 -44.19
C THR A 251 -6.75 13.14 -43.99
N LEU A 252 -7.09 13.51 -42.75
CA LEU A 252 -7.47 14.86 -42.41
C LEU A 252 -6.26 15.63 -41.86
N GLY A 253 -6.10 16.88 -42.30
CA GLY A 253 -5.04 17.76 -41.80
C GLY A 253 -5.36 18.37 -40.44
N PRO A 254 -4.34 18.91 -39.77
CA PRO A 254 -4.51 19.60 -38.50
C PRO A 254 -5.39 20.85 -38.69
N GLN A 255 -6.17 21.18 -37.65
CA GLN A 255 -6.97 22.39 -37.55
C GLN A 255 -6.67 23.13 -36.24
N ASP A 256 -6.84 24.46 -36.21
CA ASP A 256 -6.55 25.32 -35.08
C ASP A 256 -7.69 26.29 -34.70
N ASP A 257 -8.78 26.26 -35.44
CA ASP A 257 -9.97 27.13 -35.29
C ASP A 257 -10.74 26.87 -33.98
N HIS A 258 -10.55 25.73 -33.37
CA HIS A 258 -11.16 25.39 -32.07
C HIS A 258 -10.44 25.97 -30.87
N TYR A 259 -9.21 26.48 -31.03
CA TYR A 259 -8.50 27.15 -29.96
C TYR A 259 -8.97 28.60 -29.78
N ALA A 260 -9.05 29.06 -28.53
CA ALA A 260 -9.30 30.46 -28.24
C ALA A 260 -8.18 31.35 -28.85
N ASP A 261 -8.58 32.51 -29.41
CA ASP A 261 -7.67 33.36 -30.20
C ASP A 261 -6.35 33.69 -29.46
N GLY A 262 -6.42 34.06 -28.16
CA GLY A 262 -5.25 34.39 -27.38
C GLY A 262 -4.31 33.20 -27.09
N SER A 263 -4.81 31.98 -27.10
CA SER A 263 -4.05 30.75 -26.78
C SER A 263 -3.67 29.93 -28.01
N ARG A 264 -4.28 30.24 -29.17
CA ARG A 264 -4.15 29.44 -30.41
C ARG A 264 -2.71 29.16 -30.78
N ALA A 265 -1.89 30.19 -30.90
CA ALA A 265 -0.51 30.05 -31.31
C ALA A 265 0.28 29.08 -30.40
N VAL A 266 0.08 29.17 -29.10
CA VAL A 266 0.79 28.35 -28.11
C VAL A 266 0.28 26.91 -28.10
N LEU A 267 -1.03 26.72 -28.00
CA LEU A 267 -1.62 25.38 -27.89
C LEU A 267 -1.50 24.59 -29.20
N HIS A 268 -1.65 25.26 -30.34
CA HIS A 268 -1.44 24.63 -31.64
C HIS A 268 0.03 24.25 -31.83
N HIS A 269 0.98 25.13 -31.48
CA HIS A 269 2.39 24.79 -31.53
C HIS A 269 2.73 23.59 -30.63
N LEU A 270 2.24 23.56 -29.38
CA LEU A 270 2.41 22.43 -28.47
C LEU A 270 1.83 21.15 -29.07
N GLU A 271 0.59 21.17 -29.56
CA GLU A 271 -0.04 20.01 -30.17
C GLU A 271 0.75 19.52 -31.38
N ARG A 272 1.26 20.42 -32.22
CA ARG A 272 1.97 20.04 -33.46
C ARG A 272 3.37 19.50 -33.23
N HIS A 273 4.07 19.95 -32.20
CA HIS A 273 5.50 19.69 -32.06
C HIS A 273 5.89 18.87 -30.82
N LEU A 274 4.93 18.54 -29.96
CA LEU A 274 5.21 17.74 -28.77
C LEU A 274 5.86 16.39 -29.15
N PHE A 275 7.02 16.10 -28.53
CA PHE A 275 7.92 14.98 -28.79
C PHE A 275 8.58 14.96 -30.18
N ALA A 276 8.48 16.02 -30.95
CA ALA A 276 9.17 16.09 -32.24
C ALA A 276 10.65 16.44 -32.03
N VAL A 277 11.54 15.59 -32.51
CA VAL A 277 12.98 15.82 -32.41
C VAL A 277 13.39 17.03 -33.27
N GLY A 278 14.10 17.99 -32.65
CA GLY A 278 14.60 19.18 -33.34
C GLY A 278 13.53 20.22 -33.72
N ALA A 279 12.35 20.15 -33.08
CA ALA A 279 11.32 21.17 -33.29
C ALA A 279 11.81 22.57 -32.88
N ALA A 280 11.44 23.58 -33.63
CA ALA A 280 11.77 24.95 -33.30
C ALA A 280 10.98 25.41 -32.06
N ARG A 281 11.67 26.16 -31.20
CA ARG A 281 11.02 26.80 -30.05
C ARG A 281 10.08 27.90 -30.52
N LEU A 282 8.91 28.00 -29.88
CA LEU A 282 7.95 29.05 -30.13
C LEU A 282 8.53 30.40 -29.66
N GLU A 283 8.59 31.35 -30.57
CA GLU A 283 8.90 32.73 -30.26
C GLU A 283 7.60 33.53 -30.23
N LEU A 284 7.34 34.21 -29.13
CA LEU A 284 6.19 35.09 -29.00
C LEU A 284 6.63 36.53 -29.22
N PRO A 285 5.87 37.36 -29.97
CA PRO A 285 6.17 38.77 -30.16
C PRO A 285 6.15 39.54 -28.81
N GLU A 286 7.10 40.42 -28.59
CA GLU A 286 7.08 41.27 -27.38
C GLU A 286 6.30 42.59 -27.64
N PRO A 287 5.48 43.05 -26.64
CA PRO A 287 5.19 42.44 -25.37
C PRO A 287 4.32 41.16 -25.52
N VAL A 288 4.68 40.11 -24.80
CA VAL A 288 3.93 38.85 -24.83
C VAL A 288 2.49 39.11 -24.36
N ASP A 289 1.51 38.74 -25.17
CA ASP A 289 0.11 38.79 -24.78
C ASP A 289 -0.13 37.97 -23.49
N GLN A 290 -0.96 38.50 -22.56
CA GLN A 290 -1.23 37.86 -21.30
C GLN A 290 -1.92 36.50 -21.47
N ASP A 291 -2.84 36.37 -22.44
CA ASP A 291 -3.53 35.10 -22.71
C ASP A 291 -2.58 34.07 -23.31
N ALA A 292 -1.76 34.44 -24.26
CA ALA A 292 -0.72 33.60 -24.81
C ALA A 292 0.26 33.12 -23.72
N SER A 293 0.66 34.03 -22.81
CA SER A 293 1.57 33.71 -21.71
C SER A 293 0.98 32.76 -20.65
N ARG A 294 -0.34 32.67 -20.57
CA ARG A 294 -1.10 31.81 -19.65
C ARG A 294 -1.65 30.54 -20.29
N ALA A 295 -1.52 30.40 -21.59
CA ALA A 295 -2.05 29.24 -22.33
C ALA A 295 -1.48 27.91 -21.79
N VAL A 296 -0.22 27.90 -21.36
CA VAL A 296 0.41 26.76 -20.67
C VAL A 296 1.07 27.27 -19.38
N THR A 297 0.59 26.81 -18.24
CA THR A 297 1.05 27.24 -16.92
C THR A 297 1.64 26.07 -16.15
N LEU A 298 2.83 26.27 -15.54
CA LEU A 298 3.50 25.28 -14.69
C LEU A 298 3.16 25.51 -13.23
N LEU A 299 2.75 24.46 -12.53
CA LEU A 299 2.46 24.43 -11.11
C LEU A 299 3.49 23.55 -10.39
N GLU A 300 4.15 24.10 -9.36
CA GLU A 300 5.14 23.39 -8.53
C GLU A 300 4.62 23.30 -7.09
N ALA A 301 4.52 22.10 -6.56
CA ALA A 301 4.02 21.85 -5.22
C ALA A 301 5.04 21.08 -4.36
N GLY A 302 4.97 21.26 -3.04
CA GLY A 302 5.67 20.46 -2.05
C GLY A 302 4.72 19.45 -1.43
N GLY A 303 4.65 18.24 -2.01
CA GLY A 303 3.76 17.18 -1.56
C GLY A 303 2.43 17.11 -2.33
N GLU A 304 1.73 15.99 -2.15
CA GLU A 304 0.47 15.68 -2.86
C GLU A 304 -0.67 16.63 -2.48
N ARG A 305 -0.74 16.95 -1.18
CA ARG A 305 -1.75 17.87 -0.67
C ARG A 305 -1.54 19.29 -1.22
N ALA A 306 -0.28 19.77 -1.22
CA ALA A 306 0.04 21.10 -1.74
C ALA A 306 -0.26 21.20 -3.25
N GLU A 307 -0.03 20.13 -4.02
CA GLU A 307 -0.42 20.03 -5.43
C GLU A 307 -1.94 20.16 -5.58
N ALA A 308 -2.71 19.37 -4.84
CA ALA A 308 -4.18 19.42 -4.89
C ALA A 308 -4.73 20.79 -4.46
N GLU A 309 -4.16 21.42 -3.42
CA GLU A 309 -4.55 22.77 -2.97
C GLU A 309 -4.22 23.85 -4.01
N LEU A 310 -3.06 23.74 -4.66
CA LEU A 310 -2.67 24.68 -5.72
C LEU A 310 -3.60 24.56 -6.94
N VAL A 311 -3.90 23.33 -7.38
CA VAL A 311 -4.85 23.04 -8.45
C VAL A 311 -6.24 23.57 -8.09
N ALA A 312 -6.71 23.31 -6.86
CA ALA A 312 -8.01 23.80 -6.39
C ALA A 312 -8.09 25.33 -6.38
N SER A 313 -7.01 26.01 -5.97
CA SER A 313 -6.91 27.48 -6.01
C SER A 313 -7.07 28.04 -7.41
N GLU A 314 -6.40 27.45 -8.41
CA GLU A 314 -6.53 27.86 -9.81
C GLU A 314 -7.96 27.64 -10.32
N ILE A 315 -8.56 26.49 -10.01
CA ILE A 315 -9.93 26.15 -10.41
C ILE A 315 -10.95 27.14 -9.84
N VAL A 316 -10.83 27.47 -8.53
CA VAL A 316 -11.68 28.47 -7.90
C VAL A 316 -11.54 29.83 -8.61
N GLY A 317 -10.30 30.22 -8.96
CA GLY A 317 -10.05 31.42 -9.75
C GLY A 317 -10.73 31.42 -11.12
N LEU A 318 -10.66 30.31 -11.83
CA LEU A 318 -11.30 30.11 -13.14
C LEU A 318 -12.82 30.15 -13.05
N ILE A 319 -13.41 29.47 -12.07
CA ILE A 319 -14.88 29.48 -11.85
C ILE A 319 -15.35 30.91 -11.53
N ARG A 320 -14.62 31.66 -10.70
CA ARG A 320 -14.93 33.09 -10.43
C ARG A 320 -14.79 33.97 -11.65
N ALA A 321 -13.90 33.61 -12.57
CA ALA A 321 -13.77 34.30 -13.86
C ALA A 321 -14.85 33.89 -14.87
N GLY A 322 -15.78 33.00 -14.50
CA GLY A 322 -16.93 32.59 -15.30
C GLY A 322 -16.69 31.35 -16.18
N VAL A 323 -15.64 30.57 -15.92
CA VAL A 323 -15.45 29.28 -16.59
C VAL A 323 -16.37 28.25 -15.93
N PRO A 324 -17.29 27.61 -16.66
CA PRO A 324 -18.16 26.57 -16.11
C PRO A 324 -17.36 25.35 -15.65
N GLY A 325 -17.77 24.72 -14.54
CA GLY A 325 -17.03 23.56 -14.00
C GLY A 325 -16.88 22.40 -14.99
N HIS A 326 -17.93 22.08 -15.74
CA HIS A 326 -17.91 20.99 -16.74
C HIS A 326 -16.95 21.24 -17.94
N GLU A 327 -16.49 22.47 -18.12
CA GLU A 327 -15.46 22.82 -19.11
C GLU A 327 -14.03 22.72 -18.55
N ILE A 328 -13.86 22.25 -17.29
CA ILE A 328 -12.58 22.04 -16.62
C ILE A 328 -12.39 20.55 -16.40
N ALA A 329 -11.24 20.01 -16.80
CA ALA A 329 -10.83 18.65 -16.52
C ALA A 329 -9.53 18.63 -15.69
N VAL A 330 -9.50 17.80 -14.67
CA VAL A 330 -8.31 17.49 -13.83
C VAL A 330 -7.92 16.05 -14.09
N LEU A 331 -6.74 15.85 -14.64
CA LEU A 331 -6.29 14.55 -15.14
C LEU A 331 -5.13 14.04 -14.29
N TYR A 332 -5.30 12.85 -13.70
CA TYR A 332 -4.27 12.10 -13.00
C TYR A 332 -4.03 10.75 -13.66
N ARG A 333 -2.76 10.41 -13.87
CA ARG A 333 -2.38 9.11 -14.41
C ARG A 333 -2.50 7.99 -13.38
N SER A 334 -2.41 8.30 -12.10
CA SER A 334 -2.59 7.35 -10.99
C SER A 334 -3.96 7.51 -10.34
N PRO A 335 -4.80 6.46 -10.33
CA PRO A 335 -6.09 6.50 -9.64
C PRO A 335 -5.96 6.72 -8.13
N ALA A 336 -4.81 6.40 -7.53
CA ALA A 336 -4.56 6.57 -6.10
C ALA A 336 -4.61 8.03 -5.64
N ALA A 337 -4.31 8.99 -6.51
CA ALA A 337 -4.38 10.41 -6.20
C ALA A 337 -5.82 10.97 -6.16
N ALA A 338 -6.76 10.32 -6.87
CA ALA A 338 -8.11 10.83 -7.06
C ALA A 338 -8.89 11.11 -5.75
N PRO A 339 -8.86 10.26 -4.70
CA PRO A 339 -9.58 10.51 -3.45
C PRO A 339 -9.10 11.77 -2.72
N LEU A 340 -7.78 11.98 -2.66
CA LEU A 340 -7.20 13.17 -2.02
C LEU A 340 -7.59 14.43 -2.77
N VAL A 341 -7.42 14.44 -4.09
CA VAL A 341 -7.73 15.58 -4.95
C VAL A 341 -9.20 15.92 -4.89
N ALA A 342 -10.10 14.94 -4.98
CA ALA A 342 -11.53 15.15 -4.86
C ALA A 342 -11.90 15.79 -3.51
N ARG A 343 -11.35 15.28 -2.40
CA ARG A 343 -11.57 15.83 -1.06
C ARG A 343 -11.10 17.27 -0.96
N VAL A 344 -9.93 17.60 -1.49
CA VAL A 344 -9.39 18.97 -1.44
C VAL A 344 -10.25 19.91 -2.28
N LEU A 345 -10.66 19.51 -3.49
CA LEU A 345 -11.57 20.29 -4.34
C LEU A 345 -12.89 20.57 -3.61
N GLU A 346 -13.50 19.57 -2.99
CA GLU A 346 -14.74 19.70 -2.23
C GLU A 346 -14.57 20.63 -1.00
N GLN A 347 -13.42 20.55 -0.30
CA GLN A 347 -13.10 21.48 0.80
C GLN A 347 -13.00 22.94 0.33
N TYR A 348 -12.63 23.16 -0.93
CA TYR A 348 -12.57 24.48 -1.56
C TYR A 348 -13.91 24.89 -2.20
N GLY A 349 -14.95 24.07 -2.03
CA GLY A 349 -16.30 24.35 -2.54
C GLY A 349 -16.48 24.03 -4.03
N VAL A 350 -15.56 23.25 -4.60
CA VAL A 350 -15.63 22.82 -6.00
C VAL A 350 -16.32 21.46 -6.07
N ARG A 351 -17.42 21.37 -6.80
CA ARG A 351 -18.09 20.10 -7.07
C ARG A 351 -17.25 19.26 -8.06
N VAL A 352 -17.16 17.96 -7.81
CA VAL A 352 -16.36 17.05 -8.61
C VAL A 352 -17.24 16.00 -9.27
N ALA A 353 -17.11 15.87 -10.59
CA ALA A 353 -17.69 14.80 -11.38
C ALA A 353 -16.61 13.77 -11.73
N GLY A 354 -17.01 12.52 -11.90
CA GLY A 354 -16.13 11.40 -12.26
C GLY A 354 -16.47 10.17 -11.46
N SER A 355 -16.11 9.00 -11.96
CA SER A 355 -16.29 7.75 -11.24
C SER A 355 -15.30 7.71 -10.08
N ARG A 356 -15.82 7.69 -8.87
CA ARG A 356 -15.04 7.44 -7.65
C ARG A 356 -15.47 6.11 -7.09
N GLU A 357 -14.55 5.18 -7.06
CA GLU A 357 -14.78 3.86 -6.50
C GLU A 357 -13.83 3.66 -5.33
N LEU A 358 -14.34 3.07 -4.26
CA LEU A 358 -13.57 2.58 -3.13
C LEU A 358 -13.64 1.06 -3.12
N ALA A 359 -12.59 0.39 -2.69
CA ALA A 359 -12.69 -1.02 -2.40
C ALA A 359 -13.67 -1.24 -1.23
N LEU A 360 -14.45 -2.31 -1.25
CA LEU A 360 -15.39 -2.64 -0.17
C LEU A 360 -14.70 -2.61 1.20
N ALA A 361 -13.49 -3.14 1.29
CA ALA A 361 -12.70 -3.11 2.52
C ALA A 361 -12.40 -1.70 3.06
N HIS A 362 -12.50 -0.66 2.22
CA HIS A 362 -12.22 0.71 2.59
C HIS A 362 -13.48 1.54 2.91
N THR A 363 -14.66 0.92 2.83
CA THR A 363 -15.90 1.52 3.34
C THR A 363 -16.09 1.18 4.82
N THR A 364 -16.81 1.99 5.57
CA THR A 364 -17.03 1.73 7.00
C THR A 364 -17.74 0.39 7.22
N LEU A 365 -18.84 0.20 6.52
CA LEU A 365 -19.60 -1.06 6.58
C LEU A 365 -18.76 -2.26 6.11
N GLY A 366 -18.08 -2.13 4.98
CA GLY A 366 -17.31 -3.22 4.40
C GLY A 366 -16.13 -3.64 5.28
N GLY A 367 -15.39 -2.68 5.85
CA GLY A 367 -14.30 -2.95 6.78
C GLY A 367 -14.77 -3.72 8.03
N CYS A 368 -15.83 -3.23 8.67
CA CYS A 368 -16.42 -3.91 9.83
C CYS A 368 -16.94 -5.30 9.48
N LEU A 369 -17.58 -5.46 8.33
CA LEU A 369 -18.17 -6.71 7.87
C LEU A 369 -17.12 -7.78 7.54
N LEU A 370 -16.03 -7.40 6.87
CA LEU A 370 -14.92 -8.32 6.56
C LEU A 370 -14.19 -8.73 7.84
N ALA A 371 -14.02 -7.81 8.78
CA ALA A 371 -13.48 -8.08 10.10
C ALA A 371 -14.37 -9.07 10.89
N ALA A 372 -15.69 -8.87 10.87
CA ALA A 372 -16.64 -9.82 11.45
C ALA A 372 -16.55 -11.21 10.79
N ALA A 373 -16.47 -11.25 9.47
CA ALA A 373 -16.32 -12.50 8.71
C ALA A 373 -15.03 -13.24 9.08
N ALA A 374 -13.91 -12.55 9.16
CA ALA A 374 -12.65 -13.13 9.60
C ALA A 374 -12.74 -13.68 11.03
N CYS A 375 -13.32 -12.92 11.97
CA CYS A 375 -13.55 -13.35 13.35
C CYS A 375 -14.48 -14.57 13.47
N ALA A 376 -15.48 -14.68 12.59
CA ALA A 376 -16.46 -15.77 12.63
C ALA A 376 -15.97 -17.04 11.93
N TRP A 377 -15.26 -16.90 10.81
CA TRP A 377 -14.92 -18.02 9.94
C TRP A 377 -13.49 -18.54 10.13
N THR A 378 -12.56 -17.67 10.53
CA THR A 378 -11.15 -18.00 10.75
C THR A 378 -10.60 -17.42 12.05
N PRO A 379 -11.26 -17.66 13.22
CA PRO A 379 -10.96 -17.00 14.49
C PRO A 379 -9.54 -17.24 15.00
N ASP A 380 -8.90 -18.34 14.60
CA ASP A 380 -7.53 -18.69 15.00
C ASP A 380 -6.47 -18.12 14.06
N GLU A 381 -6.86 -17.67 12.85
CA GLU A 381 -5.98 -17.03 11.86
C GLU A 381 -6.13 -15.51 11.90
N ALA A 382 -7.34 -15.01 12.15
CA ALA A 382 -7.62 -13.58 12.29
C ALA A 382 -6.95 -13.02 13.53
N GLY A 383 -6.37 -11.81 13.44
CA GLY A 383 -5.76 -11.12 14.55
C GLY A 383 -6.80 -10.47 15.50
N PRO A 384 -6.38 -10.04 16.68
CA PRO A 384 -7.28 -9.36 17.62
C PRO A 384 -7.80 -8.03 17.08
N GLU A 385 -7.06 -7.40 16.16
CA GLU A 385 -7.43 -6.14 15.49
C GLU A 385 -8.72 -6.27 14.68
N GLU A 386 -9.01 -7.42 14.07
CA GLU A 386 -10.25 -7.65 13.35
C GLU A 386 -11.46 -7.66 14.31
N LEU A 387 -11.33 -8.27 15.50
CA LEU A 387 -12.41 -8.20 16.48
C LEU A 387 -12.64 -6.76 16.96
N VAL A 388 -11.58 -6.01 17.18
CA VAL A 388 -11.68 -4.61 17.58
C VAL A 388 -12.29 -3.76 16.46
N ALA A 389 -11.90 -3.99 15.20
CA ALA A 389 -12.47 -3.31 14.03
C ALA A 389 -13.96 -3.58 13.89
N TYR A 390 -14.40 -4.83 14.05
CA TYR A 390 -15.79 -5.20 14.06
C TYR A 390 -16.57 -4.51 15.19
N LEU A 391 -16.05 -4.53 16.43
CA LEU A 391 -16.71 -3.95 17.60
C LEU A 391 -16.79 -2.42 17.54
N ARG A 392 -15.96 -1.76 16.71
CA ARG A 392 -16.04 -0.32 16.40
C ARG A 392 -17.08 0.02 15.33
N ALA A 393 -17.84 -0.94 14.83
CA ALA A 393 -18.92 -0.66 13.90
C ALA A 393 -19.93 0.33 14.53
N PRO A 394 -20.34 1.38 13.80
CA PRO A 394 -21.28 2.37 14.31
C PRO A 394 -22.58 1.72 14.83
N GLY A 395 -22.98 2.05 16.04
CA GLY A 395 -24.22 1.56 16.65
C GLY A 395 -24.17 0.12 17.19
N LEU A 396 -23.05 -0.57 17.09
CA LEU A 396 -22.91 -1.96 17.59
C LEU A 396 -22.75 -2.02 19.11
N LEU A 397 -22.00 -1.07 19.69
CA LEU A 397 -21.82 -0.95 21.13
C LEU A 397 -22.40 0.37 21.64
N ASP A 398 -23.04 0.32 22.81
CA ASP A 398 -23.54 1.51 23.52
C ASP A 398 -22.39 2.37 24.07
N GLU A 399 -21.31 1.69 24.51
CA GLU A 399 -20.06 2.32 24.98
C GLU A 399 -18.91 1.98 24.03
N PRO A 400 -18.57 2.84 23.06
CA PRO A 400 -17.48 2.60 22.10
C PRO A 400 -16.11 2.33 22.75
N GLU A 401 -15.87 2.90 23.95
CA GLU A 401 -14.65 2.70 24.74
C GLU A 401 -14.45 1.24 25.19
N THR A 402 -15.49 0.42 25.09
CA THR A 402 -15.39 -1.02 25.37
C THR A 402 -14.47 -1.71 24.35
N ALA A 403 -14.51 -1.30 23.09
CA ALA A 403 -13.57 -1.79 22.08
C ALA A 403 -12.13 -1.37 22.39
N ASP A 404 -11.90 -0.15 22.88
CA ASP A 404 -10.57 0.32 23.28
C ASP A 404 -10.03 -0.42 24.51
N ARG A 405 -10.90 -0.76 25.47
CA ARG A 405 -10.53 -1.58 26.63
C ARG A 405 -10.12 -2.98 26.23
N LEU A 406 -10.81 -3.57 25.25
CA LEU A 406 -10.46 -4.88 24.69
C LEU A 406 -9.15 -4.84 23.91
N ASP A 407 -8.92 -3.83 23.11
CA ASP A 407 -7.63 -3.60 22.42
C ASP A 407 -6.49 -3.50 23.43
N ALA A 408 -6.65 -2.68 24.48
CA ALA A 408 -5.67 -2.58 25.56
C ALA A 408 -5.49 -3.91 26.32
N LEU A 409 -6.55 -4.69 26.49
CA LEU A 409 -6.48 -6.02 27.11
C LEU A 409 -5.71 -7.00 26.23
N ALA A 410 -5.98 -7.01 24.92
CA ALA A 410 -5.28 -7.86 23.96
C ALA A 410 -3.78 -7.62 24.02
N ARG A 411 -3.36 -6.35 24.02
CA ARG A 411 -1.95 -5.95 24.12
C ARG A 411 -1.33 -6.38 25.44
N ARG A 412 -2.00 -6.10 26.56
CA ARG A 412 -1.47 -6.46 27.89
C ARG A 412 -1.32 -7.96 28.13
N ARG A 413 -2.27 -8.76 27.62
CA ARG A 413 -2.26 -10.24 27.75
C ARG A 413 -1.56 -10.94 26.60
N ALA A 414 -1.01 -10.17 25.63
CA ALA A 414 -0.44 -10.69 24.39
C ALA A 414 -1.39 -11.70 23.69
N LEU A 415 -2.67 -11.36 23.61
CA LEU A 415 -3.64 -12.16 22.90
C LEU A 415 -3.45 -11.95 21.39
N MET A 416 -3.44 -13.02 20.65
CA MET A 416 -2.85 -13.01 19.32
C MET A 416 -3.82 -13.39 18.24
N THR A 417 -4.96 -13.86 18.61
CA THR A 417 -6.01 -14.23 17.66
C THR A 417 -7.32 -13.60 18.07
N ALA A 418 -8.17 -13.37 17.09
CA ALA A 418 -9.54 -12.91 17.33
C ALA A 418 -10.29 -13.87 18.26
N GLY A 419 -10.06 -15.18 18.13
CA GLY A 419 -10.65 -16.19 19.00
C GLY A 419 -10.24 -16.03 20.47
N ALA A 420 -8.95 -15.78 20.75
CA ALA A 420 -8.47 -15.56 22.11
C ALA A 420 -9.02 -14.26 22.71
N LEU A 421 -9.06 -13.17 21.93
CA LEU A 421 -9.66 -11.91 22.38
C LEU A 421 -11.17 -12.04 22.58
N ARG A 422 -11.87 -12.80 21.73
CA ARG A 422 -13.30 -13.08 21.84
C ARG A 422 -13.63 -13.82 23.14
N ALA A 423 -12.82 -14.80 23.53
CA ALA A 423 -12.99 -15.49 24.81
C ALA A 423 -12.83 -14.51 25.99
N ALA A 424 -11.80 -13.65 25.97
CA ALA A 424 -11.61 -12.63 26.99
C ALA A 424 -12.74 -11.56 26.99
N ALA A 425 -13.29 -11.22 25.82
CA ALA A 425 -14.44 -10.32 25.72
C ALA A 425 -15.70 -10.92 26.33
N ALA A 426 -15.94 -12.23 26.12
CA ALA A 426 -17.05 -12.95 26.74
C ALA A 426 -16.93 -13.01 28.27
N GLU A 427 -15.73 -13.25 28.81
CA GLU A 427 -15.45 -13.16 30.26
C GLU A 427 -15.76 -11.75 30.78
N MET A 428 -15.22 -10.72 30.13
CA MET A 428 -15.47 -9.32 30.51
C MET A 428 -16.95 -8.95 30.46
N ALA A 429 -17.71 -9.46 29.50
CA ALA A 429 -19.15 -9.21 29.41
C ALA A 429 -19.95 -9.91 30.51
N ALA A 430 -19.46 -11.03 31.05
CA ALA A 430 -20.08 -11.76 32.14
C ALA A 430 -19.78 -11.11 33.50
N ASP A 431 -18.58 -10.58 33.69
CA ASP A 431 -18.11 -10.05 35.00
C ASP A 431 -18.62 -8.62 35.31
N ARG A 432 -19.24 -7.92 34.35
CA ARG A 432 -19.83 -6.58 34.57
C ARG A 432 -21.18 -6.62 35.29
N GLU A 433 -21.38 -5.71 36.23
CA GLU A 433 -22.71 -5.44 36.82
C GLU A 433 -23.17 -4.00 36.49
N PRO A 434 -24.22 -3.79 35.66
CA PRO A 434 -24.98 -4.82 34.91
C PRO A 434 -24.14 -5.43 33.78
N PRO A 435 -24.41 -6.72 33.38
CA PRO A 435 -23.72 -7.36 32.30
C PRO A 435 -23.78 -6.53 31.02
N ALA A 436 -22.71 -6.40 30.26
CA ALA A 436 -22.65 -5.69 28.99
C ALA A 436 -23.50 -6.44 27.94
N ALA A 437 -24.78 -6.05 27.83
CA ALA A 437 -25.75 -6.71 26.96
C ALA A 437 -25.44 -6.51 25.48
N ASP A 438 -24.99 -5.30 25.10
CA ASP A 438 -24.55 -4.91 23.78
C ASP A 438 -23.33 -5.73 23.31
N LEU A 439 -22.30 -5.88 24.14
CA LEU A 439 -21.13 -6.69 23.80
C LEU A 439 -21.52 -8.18 23.61
N ARG A 440 -22.40 -8.72 24.45
CA ARG A 440 -22.89 -10.10 24.26
C ARG A 440 -23.70 -10.26 22.98
N ALA A 441 -24.53 -9.27 22.64
CA ALA A 441 -25.29 -9.27 21.39
C ALA A 441 -24.33 -9.22 20.19
N ALA A 442 -23.32 -8.36 20.23
CA ALA A 442 -22.30 -8.26 19.19
C ALA A 442 -21.54 -9.60 18.99
N LEU A 443 -21.16 -10.27 20.08
CA LEU A 443 -20.51 -11.58 19.98
C LEU A 443 -21.46 -12.67 19.46
N ALA A 444 -22.75 -12.63 19.80
CA ALA A 444 -23.75 -13.56 19.29
C ALA A 444 -23.98 -13.41 17.76
N LEU A 445 -23.84 -12.22 17.21
CA LEU A 445 -23.89 -12.03 15.75
C LEU A 445 -22.75 -12.77 15.03
N LEU A 446 -21.55 -12.82 15.62
CA LEU A 446 -20.46 -13.63 15.08
C LEU A 446 -20.76 -15.13 15.13
N ASP A 447 -21.43 -15.61 16.21
CA ASP A 447 -21.88 -17.01 16.30
C ASP A 447 -22.92 -17.32 15.24
N ALA A 448 -23.86 -16.40 15.00
CA ALA A 448 -24.87 -16.55 13.96
C ALA A 448 -24.24 -16.57 12.55
N LEU A 449 -23.24 -15.72 12.31
CA LEU A 449 -22.52 -15.69 11.04
C LEU A 449 -21.70 -17.00 10.82
N ALA A 450 -21.05 -17.51 11.86
CA ALA A 450 -20.34 -18.79 11.81
C ALA A 450 -21.30 -19.97 11.56
N ALA A 451 -22.46 -20.00 12.25
CA ALA A 451 -23.46 -21.01 12.05
C ALA A 451 -24.08 -20.98 10.65
N ALA A 452 -24.35 -19.78 10.11
CA ALA A 452 -24.81 -19.61 8.74
C ALA A 452 -23.83 -20.19 7.72
N ALA A 453 -22.54 -20.01 7.92
CA ALA A 453 -21.52 -20.54 7.00
C ALA A 453 -21.43 -22.07 6.98
N ALA A 454 -21.97 -22.77 7.98
CA ALA A 454 -22.02 -24.22 8.00
C ALA A 454 -23.18 -24.80 7.15
N GLU A 455 -24.17 -23.95 6.82
CA GLU A 455 -25.29 -24.34 5.96
C GLU A 455 -24.91 -24.19 4.46
N PRO A 456 -25.46 -25.02 3.58
CA PRO A 456 -25.31 -24.84 2.14
C PRO A 456 -25.78 -23.45 1.72
N ASP A 457 -24.95 -22.75 0.95
CA ASP A 457 -25.19 -21.38 0.48
C ASP A 457 -25.38 -20.32 1.59
N GLY A 458 -25.13 -20.68 2.85
CA GLY A 458 -25.44 -19.84 4.00
C GLY A 458 -24.41 -18.74 4.26
N ALA A 459 -23.15 -18.90 3.89
CA ALA A 459 -22.11 -17.92 4.18
C ALA A 459 -22.43 -16.54 3.59
N GLY A 460 -22.77 -16.46 2.32
CA GLY A 460 -23.14 -15.21 1.64
C GLY A 460 -24.43 -14.60 2.19
N ALA A 461 -25.43 -15.45 2.45
CA ALA A 461 -26.71 -15.00 3.01
C ALA A 461 -26.54 -14.43 4.43
N GLY A 462 -25.75 -15.10 5.29
CA GLY A 462 -25.41 -14.63 6.63
C GLY A 462 -24.68 -13.29 6.61
N LEU A 463 -23.71 -13.16 5.69
CA LEU A 463 -22.97 -11.91 5.53
C LEU A 463 -23.87 -10.74 5.12
N CYS A 464 -24.78 -10.97 4.16
CA CYS A 464 -25.79 -9.97 3.76
C CYS A 464 -26.77 -9.62 4.87
N ALA A 465 -27.14 -10.58 5.72
CA ALA A 465 -28.01 -10.34 6.88
C ALA A 465 -27.31 -9.46 7.92
N LEU A 466 -26.07 -9.79 8.28
CA LEU A 466 -25.25 -8.99 9.19
C LEU A 466 -25.03 -7.58 8.64
N ALA A 467 -24.74 -7.43 7.33
CA ALA A 467 -24.56 -6.12 6.71
C ALA A 467 -25.79 -5.20 6.84
N ARG A 468 -26.99 -5.78 6.68
CA ARG A 468 -28.25 -5.03 6.87
C ARG A 468 -28.45 -4.62 8.32
N GLU A 469 -28.10 -5.50 9.26
CA GLU A 469 -28.22 -5.23 10.70
C GLU A 469 -27.26 -4.09 11.11
N LEU A 470 -26.00 -4.16 10.69
CA LEU A 470 -25.02 -3.11 10.97
C LEU A 470 -25.42 -1.77 10.37
N LEU A 471 -25.88 -1.76 9.10
CA LEU A 471 -26.30 -0.50 8.45
C LEU A 471 -27.56 0.10 9.09
N ALA A 472 -28.46 -0.72 9.64
CA ALA A 472 -29.70 -0.28 10.27
C ALA A 472 -29.53 0.12 11.75
N ALA A 473 -28.37 -0.16 12.36
CA ALA A 473 -28.13 0.10 13.77
C ALA A 473 -28.18 1.60 14.08
N PRO A 474 -28.94 2.04 15.11
CA PRO A 474 -28.94 3.43 15.54
C PRO A 474 -27.57 3.82 16.08
N HIS A 475 -27.06 4.98 15.66
CA HIS A 475 -25.79 5.51 16.15
C HIS A 475 -26.01 6.85 16.87
N LEU A 476 -25.47 7.01 18.07
CA LEU A 476 -25.65 8.20 18.91
C LEU A 476 -27.13 8.58 19.10
N GLY A 477 -27.99 7.58 19.20
CA GLY A 477 -29.45 7.78 19.39
C GLY A 477 -30.21 8.26 18.15
N ARG A 478 -29.59 8.22 16.98
CA ARG A 478 -30.21 8.59 15.69
C ARG A 478 -30.31 7.38 14.78
N ALA A 479 -31.41 7.29 14.07
CA ALA A 479 -31.52 6.35 12.96
C ALA A 479 -30.57 6.76 11.82
N PRO A 480 -29.99 5.83 11.08
CA PRO A 480 -29.11 6.13 9.96
C PRO A 480 -29.85 6.91 8.87
N GLU A 481 -29.25 7.95 8.34
CA GLU A 481 -29.68 8.69 7.14
C GLU A 481 -28.71 8.36 6.02
N LEU A 482 -29.21 7.95 4.84
CA LEU A 482 -28.34 7.66 3.68
C LEU A 482 -27.83 8.96 3.05
N SER A 483 -26.97 9.66 3.75
CA SER A 483 -26.30 10.90 3.31
C SER A 483 -24.79 10.83 3.62
N GLY A 484 -23.97 11.49 2.82
CA GLY A 484 -22.51 11.49 3.03
C GLY A 484 -21.90 10.09 3.07
N ASP A 485 -21.17 9.77 4.13
CA ASP A 485 -20.50 8.48 4.29
C ASP A 485 -21.48 7.30 4.42
N GLU A 486 -22.65 7.51 5.05
CA GLU A 486 -23.69 6.50 5.17
C GLU A 486 -24.30 6.11 3.80
N ALA A 487 -24.32 7.03 2.85
CA ALA A 487 -24.72 6.72 1.48
C ALA A 487 -23.71 5.80 0.77
N VAL A 488 -22.44 5.94 1.10
CA VAL A 488 -21.38 5.01 0.62
C VAL A 488 -21.58 3.62 1.21
N ASP A 489 -21.92 3.53 2.50
CA ASP A 489 -22.22 2.24 3.15
C ASP A 489 -23.50 1.60 2.60
N GLY A 490 -24.50 2.40 2.21
CA GLY A 490 -25.66 1.94 1.45
C GLY A 490 -25.29 1.35 0.08
N ALA A 491 -24.39 2.01 -0.63
CA ALA A 491 -23.84 1.49 -1.90
C ALA A 491 -23.00 0.21 -1.68
N ALA A 492 -22.23 0.16 -0.58
CA ALA A 492 -21.46 -1.03 -0.19
C ALA A 492 -22.38 -2.25 0.06
N LEU A 493 -23.51 -2.06 0.77
CA LEU A 493 -24.50 -3.11 0.95
C LEU A 493 -25.10 -3.58 -0.39
N ALA A 494 -25.48 -2.65 -1.27
CA ALA A 494 -26.02 -2.99 -2.58
C ALA A 494 -25.02 -3.78 -3.43
N THR A 495 -23.76 -3.35 -3.41
CA THR A 495 -22.65 -4.05 -4.09
C THR A 495 -22.44 -5.45 -3.53
N LEU A 496 -22.41 -5.59 -2.20
CA LEU A 496 -22.29 -6.90 -1.55
C LEU A 496 -23.42 -7.86 -1.93
N VAL A 497 -24.68 -7.39 -1.84
CA VAL A 497 -25.84 -8.22 -2.19
C VAL A 497 -25.77 -8.68 -3.63
N THR A 498 -25.38 -7.80 -4.55
CA THR A 498 -25.20 -8.12 -5.97
C THR A 498 -24.09 -9.15 -6.14
N ALA A 499 -22.93 -8.93 -5.52
CA ALA A 499 -21.77 -9.82 -5.61
C ALA A 499 -22.08 -11.23 -5.07
N VAL A 500 -22.76 -11.33 -3.92
CA VAL A 500 -23.19 -12.63 -3.37
C VAL A 500 -24.16 -13.34 -4.30
N ALA A 501 -25.13 -12.62 -4.87
CA ALA A 501 -26.06 -13.19 -5.83
C ALA A 501 -25.35 -13.70 -7.10
N GLU A 502 -24.42 -12.92 -7.65
CA GLU A 502 -23.60 -13.32 -8.79
C GLU A 502 -22.77 -14.57 -8.52
N LEU A 503 -22.08 -14.62 -7.37
CA LEU A 503 -21.26 -15.77 -6.99
C LEU A 503 -22.10 -17.01 -6.75
N SER A 504 -23.28 -16.89 -6.14
CA SER A 504 -24.21 -17.99 -5.86
C SER A 504 -24.91 -18.53 -7.14
N ALA A 505 -24.89 -17.76 -8.21
CA ALA A 505 -25.37 -18.24 -9.53
C ALA A 505 -24.46 -19.30 -10.19
N LEU A 506 -23.27 -19.52 -9.62
CA LEU A 506 -22.34 -20.60 -10.01
C LEU A 506 -22.37 -21.72 -8.99
N THR A 507 -22.56 -22.96 -9.48
CA THR A 507 -22.57 -24.16 -8.64
C THR A 507 -21.17 -24.78 -8.52
N PRO A 508 -20.71 -25.12 -7.28
CA PRO A 508 -21.34 -24.89 -5.99
C PRO A 508 -21.26 -23.40 -5.58
N ALA A 509 -22.10 -22.97 -4.63
CA ALA A 509 -22.08 -21.65 -4.06
C ALA A 509 -20.71 -21.28 -3.43
N PRO A 510 -20.43 -19.98 -3.18
CA PRO A 510 -19.17 -19.56 -2.60
C PRO A 510 -19.02 -20.03 -1.15
N THR A 511 -17.83 -20.50 -0.83
CA THR A 511 -17.45 -20.83 0.55
C THR A 511 -17.01 -19.59 1.31
N ALA A 512 -16.98 -19.65 2.64
CA ALA A 512 -16.51 -18.57 3.50
C ALA A 512 -15.08 -18.10 3.15
N PRO A 513 -14.08 -18.98 2.94
CA PRO A 513 -12.74 -18.55 2.48
C PRO A 513 -12.76 -17.86 1.10
N GLU A 514 -13.55 -18.37 0.15
CA GLU A 514 -13.68 -17.73 -1.17
C GLU A 514 -14.25 -16.30 -1.06
N LEU A 515 -15.22 -16.09 -0.16
CA LEU A 515 -15.79 -14.75 0.07
C LEU A 515 -14.75 -13.80 0.71
N LEU A 516 -13.99 -14.26 1.71
CA LEU A 516 -12.91 -13.46 2.31
C LEU A 516 -11.83 -13.05 1.28
N GLU A 517 -11.57 -13.89 0.28
CA GLU A 517 -10.60 -13.57 -0.77
C GLU A 517 -11.17 -12.61 -1.83
N LEU A 518 -12.44 -12.76 -2.21
CA LEU A 518 -13.01 -12.08 -3.38
C LEU A 518 -13.64 -10.73 -3.05
N LEU A 519 -14.24 -10.57 -1.85
CA LEU A 519 -15.01 -9.37 -1.51
C LEU A 519 -14.21 -8.11 -1.20
N PRO A 520 -13.00 -8.15 -0.59
CA PRO A 520 -12.30 -6.94 -0.16
C PRO A 520 -12.10 -5.88 -1.25
N GLU A 521 -11.79 -6.33 -2.46
CA GLU A 521 -11.48 -5.48 -3.62
C GLU A 521 -12.71 -5.15 -4.50
N LEU A 522 -13.93 -5.41 -4.03
CA LEU A 522 -15.13 -5.05 -4.80
C LEU A 522 -15.24 -3.53 -4.91
N PRO A 523 -15.45 -3.00 -6.12
CA PRO A 523 -15.61 -1.57 -6.32
C PRO A 523 -16.98 -1.10 -5.80
N VAL A 524 -16.97 -0.16 -4.87
CA VAL A 524 -18.13 0.52 -4.30
C VAL A 524 -18.13 1.97 -4.77
N ALA A 525 -19.25 2.47 -5.27
CA ALA A 525 -19.36 3.87 -5.65
C ALA A 525 -19.22 4.79 -4.42
N ALA A 526 -18.20 5.64 -4.42
CA ALA A 526 -17.89 6.55 -3.29
C ALA A 526 -18.77 7.80 -3.27
N ALA A 527 -19.53 8.08 -4.32
CA ALA A 527 -20.53 9.16 -4.35
C ALA A 527 -21.81 8.60 -4.93
N PRO A 528 -22.92 8.65 -4.18
CA PRO A 528 -24.24 8.42 -4.72
C PRO A 528 -24.66 9.67 -5.53
N GLY A 529 -24.52 9.58 -6.82
CA GLY A 529 -24.93 10.62 -7.75
C GLY A 529 -24.59 10.15 -9.16
N PRO A 530 -25.24 10.65 -10.19
CA PRO A 530 -24.84 10.28 -11.53
C PRO A 530 -23.36 10.60 -11.65
N ALA A 531 -22.56 9.59 -12.00
CA ALA A 531 -21.15 9.74 -12.41
C ALA A 531 -21.05 10.63 -13.66
N ASP A 532 -22.09 11.40 -13.89
CA ASP A 532 -22.37 12.16 -15.06
C ASP A 532 -21.79 13.56 -14.93
N SER A 533 -20.94 13.87 -15.86
CA SER A 533 -20.44 15.19 -16.20
C SER A 533 -21.54 16.24 -16.53
N ASP A 534 -22.79 15.99 -16.15
CA ASP A 534 -23.92 16.82 -16.55
C ASP A 534 -24.25 17.96 -15.58
N ASP A 535 -23.64 17.97 -14.40
CA ASP A 535 -23.71 19.13 -13.55
C ASP A 535 -22.81 20.23 -14.12
N PRO A 536 -23.38 21.31 -14.68
CA PRO A 536 -22.59 22.38 -15.28
C PRO A 536 -21.63 23.06 -14.30
N GLY A 537 -21.79 22.83 -13.00
CA GLY A 537 -20.90 23.34 -11.96
C GLY A 537 -19.83 22.34 -11.50
N ALA A 538 -19.85 21.10 -11.98
CA ALA A 538 -18.89 20.10 -11.52
C ALA A 538 -17.65 20.00 -12.44
N VAL A 539 -16.48 19.91 -11.83
CA VAL A 539 -15.18 19.72 -12.51
C VAL A 539 -14.95 18.23 -12.72
N LEU A 540 -14.53 17.83 -13.92
CA LEU A 540 -14.25 16.42 -14.23
C LEU A 540 -12.89 16.02 -13.64
N LEU A 541 -12.88 15.00 -12.76
CA LEU A 541 -11.67 14.33 -12.29
C LEU A 541 -11.57 12.96 -12.97
N ALA A 542 -10.49 12.72 -13.74
CA ALA A 542 -10.41 11.57 -14.61
C ALA A 542 -8.97 11.11 -14.92
N ASP A 543 -8.83 9.90 -15.48
CA ASP A 543 -7.60 9.45 -16.15
C ASP A 543 -7.51 10.04 -17.58
N PRO A 544 -6.31 10.37 -18.09
CA PRO A 544 -6.10 10.91 -19.43
C PRO A 544 -6.78 10.13 -20.56
N ILE A 545 -6.90 8.81 -20.43
CA ILE A 545 -7.52 7.99 -21.47
C ILE A 545 -9.02 8.23 -21.59
N SER A 546 -9.70 8.61 -20.53
CA SER A 546 -11.16 8.78 -20.50
C SER A 546 -11.63 10.07 -21.17
N VAL A 547 -10.74 11.04 -21.42
CA VAL A 547 -11.08 12.34 -22.02
C VAL A 547 -10.69 12.45 -23.49
N ARG A 548 -10.12 11.42 -24.08
CA ARG A 548 -9.56 11.43 -25.43
C ARG A 548 -10.54 11.85 -26.53
N ALA A 549 -11.82 11.61 -26.34
CA ALA A 549 -12.87 11.93 -27.27
C ALA A 549 -13.62 13.25 -26.98
N ARG A 550 -13.19 14.02 -25.95
CA ARG A 550 -13.83 15.25 -25.49
C ARG A 550 -12.89 16.44 -25.58
N ARG A 551 -13.43 17.64 -25.51
CA ARG A 551 -12.68 18.91 -25.38
C ARG A 551 -13.13 19.66 -24.13
N PHE A 552 -12.20 20.43 -23.56
CA PHE A 552 -12.44 21.27 -22.38
C PHE A 552 -11.81 22.65 -22.63
N ARG A 553 -12.34 23.69 -22.03
CA ARG A 553 -11.65 24.98 -22.07
C ARG A 553 -10.31 24.91 -21.33
N VAL A 554 -10.31 24.25 -20.18
CA VAL A 554 -9.14 24.17 -19.30
C VAL A 554 -8.86 22.71 -18.93
N VAL A 555 -7.60 22.31 -19.07
CA VAL A 555 -7.12 20.98 -18.67
C VAL A 555 -5.97 21.11 -17.69
N PHE A 556 -6.09 20.46 -16.57
CA PHE A 556 -5.01 20.24 -15.60
C PHE A 556 -4.45 18.84 -15.81
N VAL A 557 -3.15 18.72 -16.06
CA VAL A 557 -2.44 17.44 -16.06
C VAL A 557 -1.56 17.41 -14.83
N CYS A 558 -1.90 16.55 -13.89
CA CYS A 558 -1.37 16.52 -12.54
C CYS A 558 -0.57 15.24 -12.27
N GLY A 559 0.22 15.23 -11.19
CA GLY A 559 1.07 14.10 -10.86
C GLY A 559 2.17 13.88 -11.90
N LEU A 560 2.70 14.95 -12.48
CA LEU A 560 3.79 14.87 -13.46
C LEU A 560 5.13 14.60 -12.77
N GLN A 561 5.26 13.38 -12.22
CA GLN A 561 6.45 12.89 -11.54
C GLN A 561 7.14 11.80 -12.35
N GLU A 562 8.48 11.70 -12.18
CA GLU A 562 9.21 10.56 -12.68
C GLU A 562 8.64 9.25 -12.09
N GLY A 563 8.33 8.28 -12.98
CA GLY A 563 7.74 7.00 -12.60
C GLY A 563 6.22 7.01 -12.37
N GLU A 564 5.55 8.18 -12.26
CA GLU A 564 4.10 8.29 -12.19
C GLU A 564 3.48 8.64 -13.55
N PHE A 565 4.02 9.63 -14.23
CA PHE A 565 3.66 9.97 -15.61
C PHE A 565 4.89 10.55 -16.34
N PRO A 566 5.60 9.76 -17.16
CA PRO A 566 5.25 8.43 -17.67
C PRO A 566 5.38 7.33 -16.61
N ARG A 567 4.45 6.38 -16.64
CA ARG A 567 4.54 5.17 -15.82
C ARG A 567 5.58 4.21 -16.38
N ALA A 568 6.39 3.66 -15.51
CA ALA A 568 7.21 2.51 -15.88
C ALA A 568 6.31 1.34 -16.28
N GLY A 569 6.61 0.70 -17.39
CA GLY A 569 5.88 -0.48 -17.86
C GLY A 569 5.91 -1.59 -16.80
N ARG A 570 4.75 -2.09 -16.38
CA ARG A 570 4.70 -3.25 -15.48
C ARG A 570 5.19 -4.48 -16.24
N LEU A 571 6.23 -5.13 -15.71
CA LEU A 571 6.69 -6.42 -16.24
C LEU A 571 5.55 -7.44 -16.20
N GLN A 572 5.39 -8.19 -17.30
CA GLN A 572 4.47 -9.32 -17.29
C GLN A 572 5.14 -10.48 -16.54
N PRO A 573 4.52 -10.99 -15.47
CA PRO A 573 5.14 -12.03 -14.65
C PRO A 573 5.46 -13.31 -15.44
N PHE A 574 4.60 -13.67 -16.42
CA PHE A 574 4.72 -14.93 -17.16
C PHE A 574 5.51 -14.81 -18.46
N LEU A 575 5.27 -13.76 -19.25
CA LEU A 575 5.88 -13.58 -20.56
C LEU A 575 6.54 -12.21 -20.65
N SER A 576 7.83 -12.12 -20.28
CA SER A 576 8.63 -10.91 -20.50
C SER A 576 8.75 -10.62 -22.00
N ASP A 577 9.09 -9.39 -22.36
CA ASP A 577 9.24 -9.00 -23.78
C ASP A 577 10.32 -9.83 -24.49
N GLU A 578 11.37 -10.22 -23.80
CA GLU A 578 12.36 -11.17 -24.33
C GLU A 578 11.73 -12.53 -24.66
N ARG A 579 10.94 -13.10 -23.73
CA ARG A 579 10.25 -14.38 -23.97
C ARG A 579 9.18 -14.25 -25.07
N ARG A 580 8.53 -13.09 -25.22
CA ARG A 580 7.59 -12.82 -26.33
C ARG A 580 8.30 -12.81 -27.68
N ARG A 581 9.47 -12.17 -27.76
CA ARG A 581 10.31 -12.19 -28.98
C ARG A 581 10.81 -13.61 -29.31
N GLU A 582 11.26 -14.36 -28.31
CA GLU A 582 11.65 -15.76 -28.50
C GLU A 582 10.47 -16.63 -28.95
N LEU A 583 9.30 -16.46 -28.33
CA LEU A 583 8.08 -17.17 -28.70
C LEU A 583 7.65 -16.86 -30.16
N ALA A 584 7.70 -15.59 -30.54
CA ALA A 584 7.44 -15.16 -31.90
C ALA A 584 8.42 -15.77 -32.92
N SER A 585 9.71 -15.73 -32.58
CA SER A 585 10.76 -16.33 -33.43
C SER A 585 10.60 -17.86 -33.58
N ALA A 586 10.23 -18.54 -32.50
CA ALA A 586 10.12 -20.00 -32.48
C ALA A 586 8.83 -20.52 -33.15
N SER A 587 7.74 -19.77 -33.09
CA SER A 587 6.39 -20.26 -33.42
C SER A 587 5.59 -19.39 -34.37
N GLY A 588 6.07 -18.18 -34.68
CA GLY A 588 5.31 -17.16 -35.38
C GLY A 588 4.15 -16.56 -34.60
N LEU A 589 4.00 -16.88 -33.30
CA LEU A 589 3.02 -16.26 -32.44
C LEU A 589 3.55 -14.92 -31.92
N VAL A 590 3.11 -13.83 -32.51
CA VAL A 590 3.47 -12.47 -32.09
C VAL A 590 2.50 -12.05 -30.99
N LEU A 591 3.01 -11.73 -29.82
CA LEU A 591 2.31 -11.05 -28.74
C LEU A 591 2.95 -9.68 -28.55
N ARG A 592 2.13 -8.66 -28.34
CA ARG A 592 2.59 -7.25 -28.27
C ARG A 592 3.65 -7.09 -27.18
N ALA A 593 4.81 -6.55 -27.53
CA ALA A 593 5.85 -6.18 -26.58
C ALA A 593 5.43 -4.96 -25.75
N ARG A 594 5.92 -4.86 -24.53
CA ARG A 594 5.63 -3.73 -23.64
C ARG A 594 6.80 -2.74 -23.53
N GLU A 595 7.89 -3.01 -24.24
CA GLU A 595 9.03 -2.08 -24.36
C GLU A 595 8.59 -0.70 -24.91
N ASP A 596 7.48 -0.65 -25.65
CA ASP A 596 6.86 0.58 -26.14
C ASP A 596 5.94 1.29 -25.12
N ALA A 597 6.06 0.96 -23.84
CA ALA A 597 5.28 1.62 -22.79
C ALA A 597 5.45 3.15 -22.82
N LEU A 598 6.67 3.63 -23.11
CA LEU A 598 6.95 5.06 -23.23
C LEU A 598 6.21 5.70 -24.40
N ALA A 599 6.11 5.02 -25.55
CA ALA A 599 5.35 5.50 -26.70
C ALA A 599 3.84 5.61 -26.37
N ALA A 600 3.31 4.66 -25.60
CA ALA A 600 1.92 4.72 -25.12
C ALA A 600 1.71 5.86 -24.12
N GLU A 601 2.66 6.09 -23.20
CA GLU A 601 2.59 7.20 -22.23
C GLU A 601 2.74 8.57 -22.93
N ARG A 602 3.60 8.70 -23.93
CA ARG A 602 3.70 9.89 -24.80
C ARG A 602 2.38 10.18 -25.51
N TYR A 603 1.73 9.14 -26.04
CA TYR A 603 0.42 9.29 -26.65
C TYR A 603 -0.63 9.77 -25.65
N LEU A 604 -0.66 9.23 -24.42
CA LEU A 604 -1.59 9.65 -23.38
C LEU A 604 -1.37 11.11 -22.99
N PHE A 605 -0.12 11.52 -22.80
CA PHE A 605 0.20 12.91 -22.48
C PHE A 605 -0.17 13.85 -23.63
N TYR A 606 0.18 13.51 -24.87
CA TYR A 606 -0.25 14.23 -26.06
C TYR A 606 -1.78 14.35 -26.13
N SER A 607 -2.48 13.23 -25.90
CA SER A 607 -3.93 13.21 -25.87
C SER A 607 -4.50 14.14 -24.80
N ALA A 608 -3.93 14.16 -23.59
CA ALA A 608 -4.37 15.01 -22.50
C ALA A 608 -4.20 16.51 -22.84
N VAL A 609 -3.00 16.94 -23.23
CA VAL A 609 -2.71 18.35 -23.48
C VAL A 609 -3.46 18.90 -24.70
N SER A 610 -3.73 18.07 -25.69
CA SER A 610 -4.47 18.45 -26.91
C SER A 610 -5.98 18.60 -26.71
N ARG A 611 -6.51 18.29 -25.49
CA ARG A 611 -7.95 18.46 -25.19
C ARG A 611 -8.32 19.86 -24.74
N ALA A 612 -7.36 20.67 -24.34
CA ALA A 612 -7.63 22.05 -23.95
C ALA A 612 -7.86 22.94 -25.18
N THR A 613 -8.84 23.85 -25.06
CA THR A 613 -9.06 24.88 -26.08
C THR A 613 -8.58 26.26 -25.67
N GLU A 614 -8.36 26.48 -24.37
CA GLU A 614 -7.94 27.79 -23.85
C GLU A 614 -6.67 27.70 -22.98
N ARG A 615 -6.61 26.76 -22.00
CA ARG A 615 -5.50 26.66 -21.05
C ARG A 615 -5.13 25.24 -20.69
N VAL A 616 -3.83 25.01 -20.55
CA VAL A 616 -3.22 23.80 -19.99
C VAL A 616 -2.44 24.16 -18.73
N TYR A 617 -2.70 23.45 -17.65
CA TYR A 617 -1.90 23.48 -16.43
C TYR A 617 -1.13 22.18 -16.30
N LEU A 618 0.17 22.26 -16.05
CA LEU A 618 1.05 21.11 -15.81
C LEU A 618 1.48 21.17 -14.35
N ALA A 619 1.06 20.21 -13.53
CA ALA A 619 1.34 20.19 -12.12
C ALA A 619 2.31 19.07 -11.74
N TYR A 620 3.33 19.41 -10.94
CA TYR A 620 4.30 18.45 -10.41
C TYR A 620 4.67 18.79 -8.97
N ARG A 621 5.27 17.81 -8.30
CA ARG A 621 5.78 17.95 -6.94
C ARG A 621 7.30 18.05 -6.93
N SER A 622 7.84 18.94 -6.10
CA SER A 622 9.28 19.07 -5.85
C SER A 622 9.75 18.25 -4.64
N SER A 623 8.80 17.80 -3.80
CA SER A 623 9.03 16.88 -2.68
C SER A 623 7.82 15.99 -2.44
N ASP A 624 8.02 14.90 -1.68
CA ASP A 624 6.93 14.14 -1.07
C ASP A 624 6.46 14.78 0.24
N GLU A 625 5.53 14.13 0.95
CA GLU A 625 4.97 14.62 2.22
C GLU A 625 5.99 14.59 3.37
N GLU A 626 7.03 13.78 3.28
CA GLU A 626 8.14 13.70 4.23
C GLU A 626 9.25 14.72 3.95
N GLY A 627 9.16 15.43 2.81
CA GLY A 627 10.15 16.42 2.38
C GLY A 627 11.32 15.84 1.58
N ASN A 628 11.27 14.56 1.17
CA ASN A 628 12.26 13.99 0.28
C ASN A 628 12.10 14.56 -1.13
N LEU A 629 13.20 14.71 -1.86
CA LEU A 629 13.21 15.25 -3.22
C LEU A 629 12.39 14.34 -4.16
N ALA A 630 11.42 14.93 -4.85
CA ALA A 630 10.67 14.29 -5.93
C ALA A 630 11.08 14.91 -7.28
N LEU A 631 11.37 14.05 -8.25
CA LEU A 631 11.81 14.50 -9.57
C LEU A 631 10.60 14.76 -10.50
N PRO A 632 10.61 15.90 -11.23
CA PRO A 632 9.55 16.16 -12.19
C PRO A 632 9.60 15.19 -13.37
N SER A 633 8.44 14.98 -14.00
CA SER A 633 8.31 14.21 -15.23
C SER A 633 9.23 14.75 -16.34
N PRO A 634 9.89 13.87 -17.11
CA PRO A 634 10.63 14.29 -18.30
C PRO A 634 9.74 15.00 -19.35
N PHE A 635 8.45 14.74 -19.37
CA PHE A 635 7.51 15.42 -20.27
C PHE A 635 7.40 16.92 -20.04
N ILE A 636 7.69 17.40 -18.83
CA ILE A 636 7.79 18.84 -18.54
C ILE A 636 8.99 19.46 -19.28
N ALA A 637 10.09 18.74 -19.37
CA ALA A 637 11.27 19.18 -20.12
C ALA A 637 10.96 19.24 -21.63
N ASP A 638 10.26 18.21 -22.18
CA ASP A 638 9.81 18.21 -23.58
C ASP A 638 8.94 19.43 -23.90
N VAL A 639 8.02 19.81 -23.01
CA VAL A 639 7.21 21.03 -23.17
C VAL A 639 8.07 22.30 -23.06
N ALA A 640 9.00 22.36 -22.12
CA ALA A 640 9.87 23.51 -21.91
C ALA A 640 10.81 23.78 -23.11
N GLU A 641 11.19 22.74 -23.85
CA GLU A 641 11.97 22.88 -25.07
C GLU A 641 11.18 23.52 -26.22
N LEU A 642 9.87 23.36 -26.25
CA LEU A 642 9.00 23.91 -27.29
C LEU A 642 8.57 25.35 -27.01
N LEU A 643 8.58 25.78 -25.75
CA LEU A 643 8.12 27.10 -25.35
C LEU A 643 9.29 28.08 -25.14
N TRP A 644 8.99 29.35 -24.97
CA TRP A 644 10.00 30.41 -24.79
C TRP A 644 10.85 30.21 -23.53
N PRO A 645 12.11 30.72 -23.50
CA PRO A 645 13.08 30.36 -22.45
C PRO A 645 12.66 30.68 -21.02
N THR A 646 11.82 31.71 -20.83
CA THR A 646 11.36 32.12 -19.50
C THR A 646 10.07 31.43 -19.04
N TRP A 647 9.51 30.51 -19.83
CA TRP A 647 8.25 29.85 -19.51
C TRP A 647 8.30 29.13 -18.15
N SER A 648 9.29 28.28 -17.92
CA SER A 648 9.42 27.52 -16.68
C SER A 648 9.75 28.39 -15.46
N GLN A 649 10.24 29.60 -15.66
CA GLN A 649 10.53 30.55 -14.58
C GLN A 649 9.25 31.19 -14.00
N ARG A 650 8.16 31.22 -14.76
CA ARG A 650 6.87 31.79 -14.37
C ARG A 650 5.95 30.79 -13.66
N ARG A 651 6.54 29.74 -13.05
CA ARG A 651 5.76 28.74 -12.35
C ARG A 651 5.09 29.29 -11.09
N ARG A 652 3.88 28.88 -10.82
CA ARG A 652 3.22 29.09 -9.54
C ARG A 652 3.65 28.03 -8.56
N ARG A 653 3.89 28.44 -7.32
CA ARG A 653 4.45 27.56 -6.29
C ARG A 653 3.59 27.51 -5.05
N ARG A 654 3.52 26.32 -4.44
CA ARG A 654 3.07 26.10 -3.08
C ARG A 654 3.96 25.02 -2.46
N LEU A 655 4.87 25.46 -1.61
CA LEU A 655 5.85 24.57 -1.00
C LEU A 655 5.26 23.85 0.22
N LEU A 656 5.93 22.80 0.69
CA LEU A 656 5.52 22.05 1.87
C LEU A 656 5.45 22.94 3.13
N SER A 657 6.29 23.97 3.20
CA SER A 657 6.27 24.98 4.27
C SER A 657 5.06 25.93 4.24
N ASP A 658 4.34 25.99 3.13
CA ASP A 658 3.21 26.91 2.93
C ASP A 658 1.92 26.29 3.52
N VAL A 659 1.89 26.12 4.83
CA VAL A 659 0.80 25.45 5.56
C VAL A 659 -0.53 26.18 5.43
N VAL A 660 -0.49 27.52 5.41
CA VAL A 660 -1.68 28.37 5.24
C VAL A 660 -1.49 29.33 4.07
N TRP A 661 -2.61 29.75 3.46
CA TRP A 661 -2.57 30.76 2.43
C TRP A 661 -2.35 32.15 3.04
N GLY A 662 -1.59 32.99 2.36
CA GLY A 662 -1.56 34.41 2.68
C GLY A 662 -2.98 35.00 2.57
N PRO A 663 -3.41 35.89 3.49
CA PRO A 663 -4.81 36.39 3.50
C PRO A 663 -5.24 37.06 2.18
N GLY A 664 -4.28 37.65 1.42
CA GLY A 664 -4.55 38.27 0.13
C GLY A 664 -4.56 37.31 -1.07
N GLU A 665 -4.04 36.09 -0.89
CA GLU A 665 -3.94 35.06 -1.93
C GLU A 665 -4.89 33.87 -1.69
N ALA A 666 -5.60 33.87 -0.56
CA ALA A 666 -6.45 32.79 -0.15
C ALA A 666 -7.58 32.55 -1.17
N PRO A 667 -7.73 31.32 -1.67
CA PRO A 667 -8.71 31.01 -2.71
C PRO A 667 -10.15 30.98 -2.19
N THR A 668 -10.35 30.75 -0.89
CA THR A 668 -11.69 30.72 -0.27
C THR A 668 -11.72 31.59 0.99
N GLU A 669 -12.92 31.97 1.44
CA GLU A 669 -13.08 32.72 2.68
C GLU A 669 -12.54 31.94 3.89
N ARG A 670 -12.79 30.65 3.95
CA ARG A 670 -12.26 29.77 5.01
C ARG A 670 -10.72 29.79 5.06
N GLU A 671 -10.05 29.73 3.91
CA GLU A 671 -8.60 29.81 3.85
C GLU A 671 -8.08 31.22 4.20
N ARG A 672 -8.84 32.26 3.84
CA ARG A 672 -8.55 33.64 4.25
C ARG A 672 -8.62 33.81 5.77
N GLU A 673 -9.66 33.26 6.40
CA GLU A 673 -9.81 33.27 7.86
C GLU A 673 -8.67 32.50 8.55
N ARG A 674 -8.27 31.34 8.02
CA ARG A 674 -7.11 30.58 8.51
C ARG A 674 -5.83 31.38 8.39
N GLY A 675 -5.60 32.05 7.25
CA GLY A 675 -4.45 32.90 7.03
C GLY A 675 -4.43 34.10 7.98
N LEU A 676 -5.59 34.73 8.23
CA LEU A 676 -5.73 35.81 9.21
C LEU A 676 -5.47 35.33 10.64
N ALA A 677 -6.01 34.18 11.01
CA ALA A 677 -5.78 33.58 12.32
C ALA A 677 -4.29 33.27 12.54
N ALA A 678 -3.61 32.72 11.52
CA ALA A 678 -2.18 32.45 11.56
C ALA A 678 -1.35 33.75 11.64
N ALA A 679 -1.77 34.82 10.97
CA ALA A 679 -1.10 36.14 11.02
C ALA A 679 -1.32 36.86 12.36
N LEU A 680 -2.47 36.62 13.01
CA LEU A 680 -2.81 37.18 14.33
C LEU A 680 -2.32 36.30 15.48
N ALA A 681 -1.96 35.04 15.21
CA ALA A 681 -1.33 34.19 16.22
C ALA A 681 -0.14 34.96 16.79
N PRO A 682 -0.05 35.17 18.12
CA PRO A 682 1.10 35.85 18.68
C PRO A 682 2.33 35.14 18.16
N ARG A 683 3.18 35.85 17.45
CA ARG A 683 4.56 35.40 17.25
C ARG A 683 5.14 35.32 18.65
N THR A 684 4.83 34.23 19.33
CA THR A 684 5.55 33.91 20.57
C THR A 684 7.00 34.02 20.18
N GLY A 685 7.76 34.83 20.92
CA GLY A 685 9.19 34.90 20.75
C GLY A 685 9.81 33.55 20.60
N GLU A 686 11.12 33.46 20.39
CA GLU A 686 11.81 32.18 20.22
C GLU A 686 11.09 31.00 20.88
N PRO A 687 10.84 29.92 20.15
CA PRO A 687 10.13 28.77 20.71
C PRO A 687 10.75 28.47 22.07
N PRO A 688 9.97 28.20 23.10
CA PRO A 688 10.52 28.00 24.43
C PRO A 688 11.61 26.96 24.31
N GLY A 689 12.81 27.33 24.80
CA GLY A 689 13.95 26.42 24.80
C GLY A 689 13.60 25.09 25.50
N PRO A 690 14.50 24.10 25.42
CA PRO A 690 14.25 22.80 26.04
C PRO A 690 13.93 22.96 27.52
N ALA A 691 12.93 22.22 28.01
CA ALA A 691 12.64 22.15 29.42
C ALA A 691 13.81 21.49 30.15
N ARG A 692 14.27 22.10 31.24
CA ARG A 692 15.36 21.52 32.07
C ARG A 692 14.87 20.85 33.35
N MET A 693 13.69 21.23 33.79
CA MET A 693 13.10 20.68 35.03
C MET A 693 11.63 20.34 34.83
N LEU A 694 11.18 19.28 35.46
CA LEU A 694 9.76 18.93 35.55
C LEU A 694 8.99 19.94 36.40
N GLY A 695 7.77 20.25 36.00
CA GLY A 695 6.83 21.01 36.83
C GLY A 695 6.42 20.23 38.09
N VAL A 696 5.84 20.91 39.07
CA VAL A 696 5.54 20.37 40.41
C VAL A 696 4.66 19.11 40.34
N ASP A 697 3.64 19.10 39.50
CA ASP A 697 2.71 17.97 39.34
C ASP A 697 3.38 16.74 38.70
N ALA A 698 4.17 16.99 37.61
CA ALA A 698 4.95 15.93 36.99
C ALA A 698 6.03 15.34 37.91
N LEU A 699 6.68 16.21 38.69
CA LEU A 699 7.69 15.81 39.66
C LEU A 699 7.09 14.93 40.76
N ALA A 700 5.86 15.22 41.20
CA ALA A 700 5.17 14.39 42.18
C ALA A 700 4.96 12.94 41.70
N GLN A 701 4.72 12.75 40.40
CA GLN A 701 4.60 11.40 39.81
C GLN A 701 5.95 10.65 39.80
N VAL A 702 7.05 11.35 39.53
CA VAL A 702 8.41 10.76 39.50
C VAL A 702 8.88 10.37 40.89
N ARG A 703 8.58 11.17 41.90
CA ARG A 703 8.97 10.92 43.31
C ARG A 703 8.42 9.62 43.89
N HIS A 704 7.33 9.09 43.34
CA HIS A 704 6.78 7.80 43.79
C HIS A 704 7.63 6.60 43.34
N THR A 705 8.60 6.75 42.44
CA THR A 705 9.48 5.68 41.98
C THR A 705 10.57 5.41 43.04
N ARG A 706 10.24 4.69 44.11
CA ARG A 706 11.19 4.33 45.19
C ARG A 706 12.24 3.32 44.73
N VAL A 707 11.86 2.41 43.84
CA VAL A 707 12.72 1.36 43.31
C VAL A 707 12.96 1.61 41.83
N VAL A 708 14.20 1.76 41.42
CA VAL A 708 14.58 2.02 40.01
C VAL A 708 15.27 0.81 39.40
N SER A 709 15.08 0.57 38.08
CA SER A 709 15.87 -0.47 37.42
C SER A 709 17.22 0.08 36.95
N ALA A 710 18.25 -0.77 36.92
CA ALA A 710 19.56 -0.42 36.41
C ALA A 710 19.49 0.13 34.97
N GLY A 711 18.69 -0.49 34.10
CA GLY A 711 18.46 -0.02 32.72
C GLY A 711 17.70 1.32 32.62
N ALA A 712 16.84 1.67 33.62
CA ALA A 712 16.21 2.99 33.65
C ALA A 712 17.22 4.07 34.02
N LEU A 713 18.16 3.79 34.94
CA LEU A 713 19.25 4.70 35.29
C LEU A 713 20.19 4.95 34.09
N GLU A 714 20.52 3.92 33.32
CA GLU A 714 21.33 4.08 32.10
C GLU A 714 20.61 4.94 31.06
N ARG A 715 19.32 4.65 30.76
CA ARG A 715 18.52 5.48 29.82
C ARG A 715 18.45 6.94 30.28
N TYR A 716 18.28 7.17 31.58
CA TYR A 716 18.29 8.51 32.14
C TYR A 716 19.68 9.15 31.99
N GLY A 717 20.74 8.41 32.23
CA GLY A 717 22.12 8.84 32.02
C GLY A 717 22.42 9.19 30.54
N ASP A 718 21.87 8.42 29.62
CA ASP A 718 21.98 8.72 28.17
C ASP A 718 21.27 10.03 27.82
N CYS A 719 19.99 10.14 28.16
CA CYS A 719 19.22 11.38 27.97
C CYS A 719 17.97 11.39 28.87
N PRO A 720 17.86 12.36 29.80
CA PRO A 720 16.69 12.50 30.69
C PRO A 720 15.36 12.64 29.94
N VAL A 721 15.33 13.34 28.78
CA VAL A 721 14.13 13.46 27.95
C VAL A 721 13.73 12.12 27.36
N ARG A 722 14.68 11.36 26.85
CA ARG A 722 14.42 10.01 26.33
C ARG A 722 13.86 9.08 27.41
N TRP A 723 14.45 9.12 28.60
CA TRP A 723 13.94 8.39 29.76
C TRP A 723 12.52 8.81 30.12
N LEU A 724 12.23 10.13 30.14
CA LEU A 724 10.89 10.66 30.42
C LEU A 724 9.85 10.09 29.44
N VAL A 725 10.15 10.13 28.14
CA VAL A 725 9.25 9.65 27.10
C VAL A 725 9.10 8.13 27.15
N GLU A 726 10.21 7.39 27.17
CA GLU A 726 10.19 5.92 27.05
C GLU A 726 9.81 5.20 28.35
N SER A 727 10.11 5.76 29.51
CA SER A 727 9.92 5.08 30.80
C SER A 727 8.74 5.63 31.60
N GLN A 728 8.42 6.92 31.51
CA GLN A 728 7.31 7.54 32.26
C GLN A 728 6.06 7.69 31.42
N LEU A 729 6.16 8.34 30.26
CA LEU A 729 5.02 8.52 29.35
C LEU A 729 4.68 7.21 28.65
N SER A 730 5.70 6.43 28.30
CA SER A 730 5.59 5.10 27.70
C SER A 730 4.57 5.02 26.55
N PRO A 731 4.60 5.90 25.53
CA PRO A 731 3.60 5.94 24.47
C PRO A 731 3.56 4.62 23.69
N ARG A 732 4.68 3.87 23.65
CA ARG A 732 4.78 2.56 23.00
C ARG A 732 4.01 1.44 23.69
N ARG A 733 3.46 1.66 24.89
CA ARG A 733 2.56 0.67 25.52
C ARG A 733 1.30 0.39 24.68
N LEU A 734 0.98 1.27 23.75
CA LEU A 734 -0.14 1.13 22.80
C LEU A 734 0.27 0.52 21.46
N ALA A 735 1.56 0.38 21.19
CA ALA A 735 2.08 -0.26 20.00
C ALA A 735 2.47 -1.72 20.30
N PRO A 736 2.42 -2.63 19.31
CA PRO A 736 3.04 -3.94 19.41
C PRO A 736 4.52 -3.79 19.76
N ASP A 737 5.08 -4.74 20.52
CA ASP A 737 6.52 -4.74 20.79
C ASP A 737 7.30 -4.82 19.48
N ASP A 738 8.35 -3.98 19.36
CA ASP A 738 9.24 -4.02 18.19
C ASP A 738 9.88 -5.42 18.06
N GLU A 739 9.98 -5.93 16.85
CA GLU A 739 10.57 -7.26 16.56
C GLU A 739 11.94 -7.50 17.23
N PRO A 740 12.85 -6.51 17.34
CA PRO A 740 14.10 -6.69 18.10
C PRO A 740 13.91 -6.98 19.58
N LEU A 741 12.91 -6.38 20.24
CA LEU A 741 12.60 -6.63 21.66
C LEU A 741 12.03 -8.03 21.86
N VAL A 742 11.07 -8.41 21.04
CA VAL A 742 10.45 -9.74 21.06
C VAL A 742 11.50 -10.81 20.80
N ARG A 743 12.37 -10.61 19.83
CA ARG A 743 13.48 -11.51 19.52
C ARG A 743 14.46 -11.60 20.68
N GLY A 744 14.78 -10.47 21.32
CA GLY A 744 15.63 -10.44 22.52
C GLY A 744 15.05 -11.30 23.64
N SER A 745 13.80 -11.06 24.02
CA SER A 745 13.12 -11.83 25.08
C SER A 745 13.04 -13.32 24.76
N LEU A 746 12.78 -13.68 23.50
CA LEU A 746 12.74 -15.06 23.06
C LEU A 746 14.12 -15.76 23.16
N ILE A 747 15.19 -15.05 22.85
CA ILE A 747 16.55 -15.56 22.96
C ILE A 747 16.91 -15.83 24.43
N HIS A 748 16.58 -14.92 25.37
CA HIS A 748 16.79 -15.09 26.81
C HIS A 748 16.01 -16.31 27.32
N GLU A 749 14.71 -16.43 26.98
CA GLU A 749 13.89 -17.59 27.39
C GLU A 749 14.46 -18.91 26.85
N LEU A 750 14.93 -18.92 25.61
CA LEU A 750 15.57 -20.13 25.03
C LEU A 750 16.86 -20.51 25.76
N LEU A 751 17.72 -19.55 26.07
CA LEU A 751 18.97 -19.78 26.80
C LEU A 751 18.71 -20.22 28.25
N GLU A 752 17.75 -19.60 28.92
CA GLU A 752 17.33 -19.99 30.26
C GLU A 752 16.88 -21.46 30.29
N ARG A 753 15.94 -21.85 29.43
CA ARG A 753 15.44 -23.22 29.35
C ARG A 753 16.52 -24.23 28.99
N LEU A 754 17.35 -23.88 28.01
CA LEU A 754 18.44 -24.72 27.54
C LEU A 754 19.42 -24.98 28.69
N LEU A 755 19.90 -23.95 29.37
CA LEU A 755 20.87 -24.07 30.43
C LEU A 755 20.29 -24.74 31.68
N ALA A 756 19.04 -24.49 32.03
CA ALA A 756 18.33 -25.14 33.11
C ALA A 756 18.20 -26.66 32.86
N GLU A 757 17.87 -27.09 31.65
CA GLU A 757 17.77 -28.51 31.32
C GLU A 757 19.14 -29.18 31.13
N LEU A 758 20.12 -28.44 30.61
CA LEU A 758 21.49 -28.96 30.50
C LEU A 758 22.07 -29.28 31.88
N GLY A 759 21.86 -28.40 32.86
CA GLY A 759 22.25 -28.57 34.29
C GLY A 759 23.74 -28.58 34.53
N GLU A 760 24.54 -28.30 33.51
CA GLU A 760 26.02 -28.30 33.57
C GLU A 760 26.57 -27.18 32.63
N ALA A 761 27.87 -26.96 32.66
CA ALA A 761 28.53 -25.99 31.77
C ALA A 761 28.45 -26.44 30.34
N VAL A 762 28.35 -25.46 29.44
CA VAL A 762 28.51 -25.72 27.99
C VAL A 762 30.00 -25.99 27.72
N SER A 763 30.33 -27.18 27.29
CA SER A 763 31.67 -27.65 26.99
C SER A 763 31.69 -28.42 25.68
N GLU A 764 32.86 -28.75 25.14
CA GLU A 764 32.93 -29.58 23.95
C GLU A 764 32.19 -30.93 24.14
N GLN A 765 32.16 -31.47 25.35
CA GLN A 765 31.48 -32.74 25.66
C GLN A 765 29.96 -32.60 25.75
N SER A 766 29.46 -31.48 26.31
CA SER A 766 28.02 -31.23 26.47
C SER A 766 27.40 -30.52 25.26
N LEU A 767 28.18 -29.94 24.37
CA LEU A 767 27.72 -29.18 23.18
C LEU A 767 26.71 -29.96 22.32
N PRO A 768 26.91 -31.24 21.96
CA PRO A 768 25.93 -31.98 21.17
C PRO A 768 24.57 -32.08 21.86
N ARG A 769 24.54 -32.21 23.19
CA ARG A 769 23.32 -32.23 23.99
C ARG A 769 22.67 -30.85 24.05
N ALA A 770 23.46 -29.80 24.23
CA ALA A 770 22.96 -28.41 24.22
C ALA A 770 22.31 -28.06 22.87
N LEU A 771 22.92 -28.46 21.76
CA LEU A 771 22.35 -28.23 20.41
C LEU A 771 21.08 -29.05 20.18
N ALA A 772 20.97 -30.26 20.73
CA ALA A 772 19.76 -31.07 20.64
C ALA A 772 18.60 -30.43 21.43
N ILE A 773 18.89 -29.89 22.62
CA ILE A 773 17.93 -29.14 23.43
C ILE A 773 17.47 -27.91 22.67
N LEU A 774 18.38 -27.10 22.11
CA LEU A 774 18.06 -25.92 21.31
C LEU A 774 17.09 -26.22 20.16
N GLY A 775 17.39 -27.28 19.39
CA GLY A 775 16.53 -27.69 18.26
C GLY A 775 15.12 -28.09 18.71
N ARG A 776 14.99 -28.78 19.85
CA ARG A 776 13.70 -29.17 20.40
C ARG A 776 12.92 -27.95 20.92
N GLU A 777 13.53 -27.06 21.68
CA GLU A 777 12.90 -25.86 22.21
C GLU A 777 12.39 -24.93 21.08
N LEU A 778 13.20 -24.75 20.02
CA LEU A 778 12.80 -24.00 18.84
C LEU A 778 11.61 -24.66 18.12
N GLY A 779 11.57 -26.00 18.07
CA GLY A 779 10.44 -26.74 17.49
C GLY A 779 9.13 -26.56 18.30
N GLN A 780 9.21 -26.42 19.62
CA GLN A 780 8.05 -26.20 20.51
C GLN A 780 7.53 -24.76 20.45
N LEU A 781 8.32 -23.82 19.98
CA LEU A 781 7.94 -22.42 19.81
C LEU A 781 6.99 -22.15 18.62
N GLY A 782 6.66 -23.19 17.81
CA GLY A 782 5.91 -23.03 16.58
C GLY A 782 4.63 -22.16 16.65
N GLY A 783 3.97 -22.12 17.80
CA GLY A 783 2.81 -21.25 18.05
C GLY A 783 3.15 -19.85 18.59
N ARG A 784 4.32 -19.67 19.22
CA ARG A 784 4.77 -18.39 19.84
C ARG A 784 5.68 -17.58 18.90
N ALA A 785 6.25 -18.24 17.89
CA ALA A 785 7.13 -17.61 16.90
C ALA A 785 6.43 -16.56 16.00
N TRP A 786 5.11 -16.50 16.03
CA TRP A 786 4.33 -15.46 15.35
C TRP A 786 4.61 -14.06 15.91
N ALA A 787 5.00 -13.94 17.19
CA ALA A 787 5.42 -12.68 17.81
C ALA A 787 6.64 -12.05 17.11
N LEU A 788 7.44 -12.83 16.36
CA LEU A 788 8.56 -12.35 15.53
C LEU A 788 8.12 -11.64 14.23
N GLY A 789 6.92 -11.22 14.13
CA GLY A 789 6.36 -10.51 13.01
C GLY A 789 4.85 -10.72 12.93
N ALA A 790 4.11 -10.07 13.84
CA ALA A 790 2.66 -10.01 13.76
C ALA A 790 2.27 -9.53 12.34
N GLY A 791 1.56 -10.40 11.60
CA GLY A 791 1.24 -10.14 10.17
C GLY A 791 2.31 -10.55 9.15
N ALA A 792 3.51 -10.99 9.56
CA ALA A 792 4.51 -11.44 8.61
C ALA A 792 4.16 -12.80 7.99
N PRO A 793 4.44 -13.01 6.69
CA PRO A 793 4.25 -14.30 6.04
C PRO A 793 5.00 -15.44 6.75
N PRO A 794 4.50 -16.69 6.73
CA PRO A 794 5.14 -17.84 7.37
C PRO A 794 6.61 -18.02 6.98
N VAL A 795 6.98 -17.69 5.75
CA VAL A 795 8.37 -17.77 5.24
C VAL A 795 9.30 -16.79 5.96
N VAL A 796 8.82 -15.59 6.28
CA VAL A 796 9.58 -14.55 7.00
C VAL A 796 9.81 -14.99 8.44
N ARG A 797 8.76 -15.50 9.09
CA ARG A 797 8.85 -16.05 10.47
C ARG A 797 9.83 -17.23 10.55
N ALA A 798 9.74 -18.16 9.60
CA ALA A 798 10.68 -19.26 9.52
C ALA A 798 12.12 -18.78 9.27
N GLY A 799 12.30 -17.70 8.50
CA GLY A 799 13.59 -17.04 8.31
C GLY A 799 14.14 -16.44 9.61
N ALA A 800 13.31 -15.77 10.39
CA ALA A 800 13.69 -15.21 11.70
C ALA A 800 14.10 -16.29 12.70
N LEU A 801 13.36 -17.40 12.78
CA LEU A 801 13.71 -18.55 13.64
C LEU A 801 15.03 -19.19 13.24
N ARG A 802 15.27 -19.40 11.95
CA ARG A 802 16.58 -19.91 11.46
C ARG A 802 17.73 -18.97 11.81
N ALA A 803 17.50 -17.65 11.75
CA ALA A 803 18.50 -16.65 12.15
C ALA A 803 18.83 -16.71 13.65
N ILE A 804 17.80 -16.90 14.51
CA ILE A 804 17.99 -17.13 15.94
C ILE A 804 18.75 -18.43 16.21
N GLU A 805 18.34 -19.52 15.58
CA GLU A 805 19.03 -20.82 15.69
C GLU A 805 20.52 -20.72 15.32
N ALA A 806 20.81 -20.10 14.17
CA ALA A 806 22.19 -19.93 13.71
C ALA A 806 23.02 -19.07 14.68
N ALA A 807 22.44 -18.02 15.26
CA ALA A 807 23.12 -17.15 16.22
C ALA A 807 23.40 -17.90 17.54
N LEU A 808 22.42 -18.61 18.08
CA LEU A 808 22.57 -19.37 19.32
C LEU A 808 23.51 -20.58 19.14
N ARG A 809 23.46 -21.26 18.02
CA ARG A 809 24.43 -22.35 17.69
C ARG A 809 25.87 -21.83 17.73
N ARG A 810 26.16 -20.72 17.05
CA ARG A 810 27.49 -20.10 17.04
C ARG A 810 27.92 -19.66 18.45
N TYR A 811 26.99 -19.10 19.21
CA TYR A 811 27.26 -18.72 20.60
C TYR A 811 27.62 -19.95 21.47
N LEU A 812 26.84 -21.04 21.40
CA LEU A 812 27.11 -22.27 22.16
C LEU A 812 28.43 -22.93 21.75
N GLU A 813 28.79 -22.91 20.48
CA GLU A 813 30.08 -23.37 19.97
C GLU A 813 31.25 -22.51 20.52
N HIS A 814 31.06 -21.18 20.54
CA HIS A 814 32.00 -20.26 21.14
C HIS A 814 32.15 -20.48 22.65
N GLU A 815 31.05 -20.64 23.35
CA GLU A 815 31.05 -20.88 24.79
C GLU A 815 31.72 -22.21 25.12
N ALA A 816 31.45 -23.29 24.38
CA ALA A 816 32.06 -24.57 24.54
C ALA A 816 33.60 -24.53 24.42
N ALA A 817 34.10 -23.64 23.53
CA ALA A 817 35.54 -23.46 23.32
C ALA A 817 36.22 -22.52 24.31
N THR A 818 35.45 -21.65 25.04
CA THR A 818 36.03 -20.54 25.82
C THR A 818 35.64 -20.50 27.28
N SER A 819 34.68 -21.31 27.73
CA SER A 819 34.16 -21.27 29.09
C SER A 819 34.65 -22.41 30.00
N GLU A 820 35.82 -22.94 29.74
CA GLU A 820 36.37 -24.01 30.55
C GLU A 820 36.52 -23.59 32.03
N GLY A 821 35.87 -24.34 32.90
CA GLY A 821 35.96 -24.14 34.35
C GLY A 821 34.83 -23.30 34.97
N TRP A 822 33.99 -22.67 34.16
CA TRP A 822 32.82 -21.90 34.60
C TRP A 822 31.55 -22.73 34.57
N ARG A 823 30.73 -22.67 35.64
CA ARG A 823 29.48 -23.42 35.77
C ARG A 823 28.33 -22.49 36.13
N PRO A 824 27.20 -22.52 35.40
CA PRO A 824 26.02 -21.73 35.75
C PRO A 824 25.44 -22.21 37.11
N VAL A 825 25.17 -21.25 38.00
CA VAL A 825 24.56 -21.51 39.32
C VAL A 825 23.22 -20.81 39.47
N ALA A 826 22.96 -19.74 38.73
CA ALA A 826 21.69 -19.08 38.68
C ALA A 826 21.42 -18.53 37.27
N LEU A 827 20.14 -18.60 36.86
CA LEU A 827 19.61 -18.08 35.59
C LEU A 827 18.45 -17.16 35.92
N GLU A 828 18.30 -16.06 35.17
CA GLU A 828 17.24 -15.03 35.29
C GLU A 828 17.02 -14.65 36.80
N ARG A 829 18.13 -14.43 37.53
CA ARG A 829 18.09 -14.19 38.99
C ARG A 829 17.49 -12.81 39.26
N ARG A 830 16.27 -12.77 39.78
CA ARG A 830 15.51 -11.56 40.05
C ARG A 830 15.80 -10.98 41.44
N PHE A 831 15.83 -9.64 41.53
CA PHE A 831 15.99 -8.91 42.78
C PHE A 831 15.15 -7.62 42.75
N GLY A 832 14.61 -7.23 43.90
CA GLY A 832 13.83 -6.02 44.09
C GLY A 832 12.42 -6.07 43.52
N PHE A 833 11.90 -7.26 43.18
CA PHE A 833 10.51 -7.47 42.82
C PHE A 833 9.69 -8.02 43.96
N ASP A 834 8.41 -7.70 44.02
CA ASP A 834 7.47 -8.20 45.04
C ASP A 834 6.86 -9.52 44.58
N GLU A 835 7.71 -10.55 44.53
CA GLU A 835 7.31 -11.90 44.06
C GLU A 835 8.18 -12.96 44.80
N GLU A 836 7.62 -14.18 44.94
CA GLU A 836 8.29 -15.30 45.60
C GLU A 836 9.59 -15.68 44.87
N GLY A 837 10.67 -15.82 45.59
CA GLY A 837 12.01 -16.15 45.06
C GLY A 837 12.86 -14.97 44.59
N SER A 838 12.33 -13.74 44.58
CA SER A 838 13.13 -12.54 44.32
C SER A 838 14.00 -12.18 45.53
N LEU A 839 15.26 -11.79 45.25
CA LEU A 839 16.09 -11.17 46.28
C LEU A 839 15.55 -9.78 46.67
N PRO A 840 15.90 -9.24 47.88
CA PRO A 840 15.58 -7.86 48.19
C PRO A 840 16.20 -6.89 47.17
N PRO A 841 15.72 -5.63 47.08
CA PRO A 841 16.37 -4.63 46.25
C PRO A 841 17.77 -4.29 46.74
N LEU A 842 18.71 -4.04 45.84
CA LEU A 842 20.04 -3.52 46.20
C LEU A 842 19.88 -2.08 46.69
N ALA A 843 20.35 -1.82 47.93
CA ALA A 843 20.36 -0.50 48.53
C ALA A 843 21.70 0.19 48.28
N LEU A 844 21.69 1.39 47.67
CA LEU A 844 22.90 2.18 47.43
C LEU A 844 22.84 3.52 48.15
N GLY A 845 23.96 3.94 48.73
CA GLY A 845 24.13 5.19 49.48
C GLY A 845 23.85 5.08 50.98
N ASP A 846 24.61 5.83 51.79
CA ASP A 846 24.57 5.80 53.25
C ASP A 846 23.54 6.79 53.84
N GLY A 847 22.71 7.42 52.99
CA GLY A 847 21.73 8.42 53.43
C GLY A 847 20.44 7.81 54.01
N PRO A 848 19.57 8.65 54.62
CA PRO A 848 18.29 8.18 55.19
C PRO A 848 17.31 7.64 54.15
N GLU A 849 17.51 7.95 52.86
CA GLU A 849 16.73 7.45 51.74
C GLU A 849 17.66 6.83 50.70
N PRO A 850 18.08 5.59 50.85
CA PRO A 850 18.94 4.91 49.87
C PRO A 850 18.25 4.76 48.52
N VAL A 851 19.04 4.63 47.46
CA VAL A 851 18.55 4.28 46.17
C VAL A 851 18.34 2.77 46.11
N LEU A 852 17.09 2.35 45.94
CA LEU A 852 16.74 0.94 45.81
C LEU A 852 16.73 0.55 44.34
N VAL A 853 17.53 -0.46 43.97
CA VAL A 853 17.67 -0.93 42.59
C VAL A 853 17.06 -2.31 42.48
N ARG A 854 16.34 -2.54 41.34
CA ARG A 854 15.79 -3.83 40.97
C ARG A 854 16.28 -4.25 39.57
N GLY A 855 16.27 -5.55 39.34
CA GLY A 855 16.63 -6.11 38.02
C GLY A 855 16.55 -7.61 37.99
N ALA A 856 16.87 -8.16 36.83
CA ALA A 856 17.09 -9.58 36.62
C ALA A 856 18.50 -9.76 36.04
N ILE A 857 19.25 -10.69 36.61
CA ILE A 857 20.58 -11.07 36.14
C ILE A 857 20.42 -12.30 35.26
N ASP A 858 20.77 -12.19 34.01
CA ASP A 858 20.52 -13.25 33.05
C ASP A 858 21.21 -14.57 33.43
N ARG A 859 22.48 -14.47 33.87
CA ARG A 859 23.23 -15.65 34.29
C ARG A 859 24.35 -15.31 35.31
N ILE A 860 24.50 -16.17 36.31
CA ILE A 860 25.60 -16.14 37.25
C ILE A 860 26.34 -17.47 37.09
N ASP A 861 27.63 -17.38 36.78
CA ASP A 861 28.54 -18.52 36.75
C ASP A 861 29.48 -18.51 37.94
N VAL A 862 29.91 -19.70 38.37
CA VAL A 862 31.00 -19.82 39.36
C VAL A 862 32.12 -20.71 38.85
N ASP A 863 33.34 -20.38 39.23
CA ASP A 863 34.51 -21.20 38.91
C ASP A 863 34.71 -22.30 39.98
N ARG A 864 35.76 -23.09 39.85
CA ARG A 864 36.10 -24.16 40.79
C ARG A 864 36.48 -23.62 42.18
N ALA A 865 36.90 -22.39 42.31
CA ALA A 865 37.23 -21.72 43.58
C ALA A 865 36.02 -21.07 44.25
N GLY A 866 34.83 -21.11 43.60
CA GLY A 866 33.60 -20.48 44.08
C GLY A 866 33.51 -18.97 43.81
N ARG A 867 34.36 -18.45 42.91
CA ARG A 867 34.34 -17.05 42.48
C ARG A 867 33.34 -16.85 41.36
N ALA A 868 32.63 -15.73 41.39
CA ALA A 868 31.47 -15.47 40.51
C ALA A 868 31.78 -14.59 39.28
N LEU A 869 31.12 -14.92 38.18
CA LEU A 869 31.03 -14.14 36.93
C LEU A 869 29.56 -13.82 36.65
N VAL A 870 29.27 -12.56 36.43
CA VAL A 870 27.95 -12.05 36.03
C VAL A 870 27.91 -11.88 34.53
N ARG A 871 26.92 -12.49 33.86
CA ARG A 871 26.71 -12.34 32.43
C ARG A 871 25.37 -11.69 32.12
N ASP A 872 25.41 -10.71 31.24
CA ASP A 872 24.22 -10.02 30.67
C ASP A 872 24.20 -10.23 29.18
N TYR A 873 23.20 -10.96 28.67
CA TYR A 873 23.10 -11.32 27.26
C TYR A 873 22.60 -10.15 26.40
N LYS A 874 23.22 -9.94 25.26
CA LYS A 874 22.81 -8.93 24.31
C LYS A 874 22.57 -9.57 22.95
N SER A 875 21.35 -9.47 22.45
CA SER A 875 20.93 -10.06 21.17
C SER A 875 21.58 -9.40 19.93
N GLY A 876 22.32 -8.30 20.12
CA GLY A 876 23.05 -7.57 19.09
C GLY A 876 24.55 -7.89 19.03
N ALA A 877 25.23 -7.21 18.10
CA ALA A 877 26.69 -7.21 18.01
C ALA A 877 27.34 -6.36 19.14
N PRO A 878 28.64 -6.59 19.44
CA PRO A 878 29.36 -5.80 20.45
C PRO A 878 29.25 -4.28 20.19
N ARG A 879 29.08 -3.52 21.28
CA ARG A 879 29.00 -2.04 21.23
C ARG A 879 30.22 -1.41 21.83
N ALA A 880 30.54 -0.20 21.39
CA ALA A 880 31.71 0.55 21.82
C ALA A 880 31.66 0.98 23.31
N ASP A 881 30.47 1.01 23.93
CA ASP A 881 30.21 1.41 25.31
C ASP A 881 30.25 0.25 26.35
N TRP A 882 30.48 -1.01 25.92
CA TRP A 882 30.50 -2.18 26.79
C TRP A 882 31.79 -2.40 27.59
N PRO A 883 33.01 -2.04 27.07
CA PRO A 883 34.25 -2.15 27.88
C PRO A 883 34.21 -1.31 29.13
N ALA A 884 34.80 -1.79 30.26
CA ALA A 884 34.86 -1.05 31.51
C ALA A 884 35.42 0.37 31.37
N ALA A 885 36.45 0.56 30.58
CA ALA A 885 37.02 1.87 30.29
C ALA A 885 36.00 2.92 29.74
N ARG A 886 34.86 2.44 29.23
CA ARG A 886 33.77 3.28 28.72
C ARG A 886 32.62 3.46 29.70
N TRP A 887 32.56 2.68 30.78
CA TRP A 887 31.43 2.74 31.72
C TRP A 887 31.27 4.12 32.38
N LYS A 888 32.37 4.74 32.78
CA LYS A 888 32.32 6.09 33.36
C LYS A 888 31.93 7.17 32.36
N PRO A 889 32.57 7.32 31.17
CA PRO A 889 32.22 8.35 30.23
C PRO A 889 30.82 8.12 29.60
N ASP A 890 30.41 6.87 29.40
CA ASP A 890 29.12 6.54 28.77
C ASP A 890 28.01 6.25 29.80
N ARG A 891 28.27 6.53 31.09
CA ARG A 891 27.34 6.40 32.22
C ARG A 891 26.69 5.02 32.34
N ARG A 892 27.45 3.95 32.05
CA ARG A 892 27.02 2.56 32.17
C ARG A 892 27.12 2.11 33.63
N VAL A 893 26.05 1.46 34.14
CA VAL A 893 25.97 0.99 35.52
C VAL A 893 25.38 -0.42 35.63
N GLN A 894 24.71 -0.95 34.63
CA GLN A 894 23.89 -2.17 34.70
C GLN A 894 24.70 -3.37 35.21
N VAL A 895 25.76 -3.75 34.51
CA VAL A 895 26.54 -4.95 34.86
C VAL A 895 27.26 -4.77 36.22
N ALA A 896 27.80 -3.58 36.48
CA ALA A 896 28.43 -3.27 37.75
C ALA A 896 27.45 -3.40 38.93
N LEU A 897 26.23 -2.91 38.78
CA LEU A 897 25.19 -3.05 39.82
C LEU A 897 24.78 -4.52 40.00
N TYR A 898 24.74 -5.31 38.94
CA TYR A 898 24.47 -6.73 39.00
C TYR A 898 25.61 -7.47 39.72
N MET A 899 26.86 -7.08 39.50
CA MET A 899 28.00 -7.59 40.26
C MET A 899 27.89 -7.26 41.77
N LEU A 900 27.45 -6.06 42.10
CA LEU A 900 27.20 -5.65 43.49
C LEU A 900 26.06 -6.48 44.10
N VAL A 901 25.00 -6.77 43.39
CA VAL A 901 23.92 -7.67 43.86
C VAL A 901 24.46 -9.04 44.24
N VAL A 902 25.27 -9.64 43.34
CA VAL A 902 25.84 -10.97 43.57
C VAL A 902 26.81 -10.97 44.76
N ARG A 903 27.59 -9.89 44.91
CA ARG A 903 28.51 -9.71 46.04
C ARG A 903 27.80 -9.51 47.36
N GLU A 904 26.80 -8.62 47.41
CA GLU A 904 26.19 -8.17 48.65
C GLU A 904 24.97 -9.01 49.06
N LEU A 905 24.19 -9.51 48.14
CA LEU A 905 22.97 -10.25 48.45
C LEU A 905 23.15 -11.77 48.33
N GLU A 906 23.97 -12.25 47.39
CA GLU A 906 24.27 -13.66 47.25
C GLU A 906 25.58 -14.07 48.02
N GLN A 907 26.34 -13.08 48.52
CA GLN A 907 27.58 -13.29 49.26
C GLN A 907 28.64 -14.09 48.48
N LEU A 908 28.72 -13.92 47.18
CA LEU A 908 29.72 -14.56 46.32
C LEU A 908 30.89 -13.60 46.05
N ASP A 909 32.10 -14.15 45.91
CA ASP A 909 33.27 -13.38 45.51
C ASP A 909 33.24 -13.11 43.98
N VAL A 910 32.77 -11.93 43.60
CA VAL A 910 32.59 -11.53 42.20
C VAL A 910 33.90 -11.01 41.62
N ILE A 911 34.39 -11.67 40.57
CA ILE A 911 35.65 -11.32 39.91
C ILE A 911 35.48 -10.91 38.44
N ALA A 912 34.30 -11.05 37.91
CA ALA A 912 34.02 -10.66 36.51
C ALA A 912 32.54 -10.27 36.30
N GLY A 913 32.31 -9.37 35.36
CA GLY A 913 30.99 -9.00 34.89
C GLY A 913 31.04 -8.50 33.45
N ASN A 914 30.17 -8.98 32.63
CA ASN A 914 30.23 -8.70 31.19
C ASN A 914 28.90 -8.62 30.48
N TYR A 915 28.91 -7.89 29.37
CA TYR A 915 27.94 -7.96 28.29
C TYR A 915 28.37 -9.05 27.31
N GLN A 916 27.55 -10.09 27.14
CA GLN A 916 27.80 -11.20 26.24
C GLN A 916 27.06 -10.99 24.91
N PRO A 917 27.78 -10.67 23.79
CA PRO A 917 27.16 -10.58 22.48
C PRO A 917 26.73 -11.95 21.98
N LEU A 918 25.54 -12.03 21.38
CA LEU A 918 25.02 -13.24 20.77
C LEU A 918 25.06 -13.17 19.23
N ARG A 919 25.51 -12.05 18.66
CA ARG A 919 25.67 -11.79 17.23
C ARG A 919 26.93 -10.98 16.93
N GLY A 920 27.38 -11.03 15.71
CA GLY A 920 28.60 -10.36 15.25
C GLY A 920 29.70 -11.36 14.90
N ASP A 921 30.83 -10.85 14.42
CA ASP A 921 31.98 -11.66 14.05
C ASP A 921 32.86 -12.00 15.25
N ASP A 922 32.83 -11.12 16.28
CA ASP A 922 33.52 -11.31 17.56
C ASP A 922 32.49 -11.55 18.67
N LEU A 923 32.48 -12.75 19.25
CA LEU A 923 31.59 -13.15 20.35
C LEU A 923 32.25 -13.07 21.72
N ARG A 924 33.50 -12.54 21.80
CA ARG A 924 34.16 -12.36 23.09
C ARG A 924 33.39 -11.36 23.94
N ALA A 925 33.20 -11.71 25.21
CA ALA A 925 32.50 -10.87 26.15
C ALA A 925 33.29 -9.57 26.42
N ARG A 926 32.56 -8.49 26.62
CA ARG A 926 33.10 -7.14 26.95
C ARG A 926 32.57 -6.69 28.28
N GLY A 927 33.43 -6.12 29.10
CA GLY A 927 33.04 -5.65 30.43
C GLY A 927 34.25 -5.41 31.33
N VAL A 928 34.28 -6.05 32.48
CA VAL A 928 35.40 -6.02 33.42
C VAL A 928 35.67 -7.42 33.96
N PHE A 929 36.94 -7.77 34.15
CA PHE A 929 37.34 -8.99 34.85
C PHE A 929 38.68 -8.76 35.60
N SER A 930 38.80 -9.40 36.73
CA SER A 930 40.01 -9.35 37.53
C SER A 930 41.14 -10.12 36.90
N ASP A 931 42.38 -9.68 37.07
CA ASP A 931 43.60 -10.39 36.70
C ASP A 931 43.74 -11.76 37.42
N GLU A 932 42.99 -11.98 38.48
CA GLU A 932 42.89 -13.28 39.17
C GLU A 932 42.19 -14.34 38.32
N VAL A 933 41.42 -13.97 37.31
CA VAL A 933 40.74 -14.91 36.38
C VAL A 933 41.76 -15.66 35.52
N GLY A 934 42.90 -15.05 35.28
CA GLY A 934 43.93 -15.58 34.38
C GLY A 934 43.62 -15.32 32.90
N ASP A 935 44.30 -16.04 32.02
CA ASP A 935 44.09 -15.92 30.56
C ASP A 935 42.85 -16.72 30.15
N VAL A 936 41.74 -16.05 29.93
CA VAL A 936 40.47 -16.66 29.51
C VAL A 936 40.16 -16.26 28.10
N ALA A 937 40.13 -17.22 27.18
CA ALA A 937 39.95 -17.04 25.74
C ALA A 937 38.60 -16.33 25.39
N GLY A 938 37.59 -16.42 26.24
CA GLY A 938 36.27 -15.80 26.06
C GLY A 938 36.18 -14.29 26.35
N PHE A 939 37.24 -13.68 26.87
CA PHE A 939 37.28 -12.27 27.29
C PHE A 939 38.23 -11.46 26.40
N HIS A 940 37.99 -10.18 26.33
CA HIS A 940 38.87 -9.26 25.63
C HIS A 940 39.95 -8.74 26.58
N ALA A 941 41.23 -8.97 26.28
CA ALA A 941 42.36 -8.66 27.17
C ALA A 941 42.38 -7.19 27.65
N GLY A 942 41.87 -6.23 26.90
CA GLY A 942 41.76 -4.82 27.30
C GLY A 942 40.77 -4.54 28.42
N ASP A 943 39.93 -5.51 28.81
CA ASP A 943 38.93 -5.39 29.88
C ASP A 943 39.42 -5.93 31.23
N MET A 944 40.67 -6.44 31.27
CA MET A 944 41.29 -6.91 32.51
C MET A 944 41.66 -5.74 33.43
N ARG A 945 41.43 -5.92 34.71
CA ARG A 945 41.75 -4.98 35.80
C ARG A 945 42.37 -5.72 36.96
N SER A 946 43.20 -5.01 37.75
CA SER A 946 43.56 -5.54 39.05
C SER A 946 42.33 -5.63 39.98
N ARG A 947 42.41 -6.40 41.01
CA ARG A 947 41.31 -6.50 41.99
C ARG A 947 40.93 -5.14 42.58
N GLU A 948 41.93 -4.32 42.91
CA GLU A 948 41.72 -2.97 43.42
C GLU A 948 41.01 -2.06 42.41
N GLU A 949 41.40 -2.12 41.11
CA GLU A 949 40.76 -1.38 40.06
C GLU A 949 39.32 -1.87 39.83
N LEU A 950 39.05 -3.18 39.91
CA LEU A 950 37.70 -3.74 39.82
C LEU A 950 36.81 -3.20 40.95
N ASP A 951 37.31 -3.23 42.21
CA ASP A 951 36.55 -2.72 43.33
C ASP A 951 36.27 -1.20 43.22
N GLN A 952 37.22 -0.45 42.67
CA GLN A 952 37.03 0.97 42.37
C GLN A 952 36.00 1.20 41.29
N GLU A 953 35.97 0.40 40.19
CA GLU A 953 34.95 0.53 39.14
C GLU A 953 33.55 0.24 39.68
N LEU A 954 33.39 -0.72 40.57
CA LEU A 954 32.12 -1.02 41.23
C LEU A 954 31.66 0.11 42.13
N ALA A 955 32.59 0.66 42.93
CA ALA A 955 32.32 1.82 43.81
C ALA A 955 31.94 3.07 42.99
N ASP A 956 32.65 3.33 41.89
CA ASP A 956 32.35 4.43 40.96
C ASP A 956 30.97 4.25 40.29
N ALA A 957 30.60 3.02 39.94
CA ALA A 957 29.29 2.73 39.35
C ALA A 957 28.15 2.92 40.36
N ALA A 958 28.35 2.50 41.61
CA ALA A 958 27.41 2.74 42.72
C ALA A 958 27.20 4.24 42.95
N ALA A 959 28.29 5.01 43.01
CA ALA A 959 28.23 6.47 43.17
C ALA A 959 27.50 7.14 42.01
N ARG A 960 27.76 6.73 40.76
CA ARG A 960 27.04 7.21 39.58
C ARG A 960 25.54 6.89 39.62
N ALA A 961 25.18 5.68 40.03
CA ALA A 961 23.78 5.30 40.18
C ALA A 961 23.05 6.17 41.20
N VAL A 962 23.70 6.49 42.31
CA VAL A 962 23.16 7.41 43.35
C VAL A 962 23.01 8.82 42.78
N GLU A 963 24.01 9.34 42.07
CA GLU A 963 23.96 10.66 41.40
C GLU A 963 22.82 10.75 40.40
N LEU A 964 22.71 9.76 39.47
CA LEU A 964 21.66 9.71 38.45
C LEU A 964 20.26 9.63 39.10
N ALA A 965 20.11 8.84 40.14
CA ALA A 965 18.85 8.73 40.88
C ALA A 965 18.49 10.02 41.60
N ALA A 966 19.47 10.74 42.15
CA ALA A 966 19.28 12.04 42.82
C ALA A 966 18.80 13.09 41.81
N ARG A 967 19.41 13.19 40.60
CA ARG A 967 19.00 14.06 39.55
C ARG A 967 17.59 13.72 39.04
N LEU A 968 17.31 12.45 38.83
CA LEU A 968 15.99 11.96 38.43
C LEU A 968 14.92 12.35 39.46
N ARG A 969 15.18 12.16 40.75
CA ARG A 969 14.29 12.52 41.86
C ARG A 969 14.10 14.03 41.98
N ALA A 970 15.11 14.83 41.60
CA ALA A 970 15.01 16.28 41.53
C ALA A 970 14.18 16.78 40.33
N GLY A 971 13.85 15.89 39.39
CA GLY A 971 13.09 16.24 38.19
C GLY A 971 13.92 16.90 37.10
N ASP A 972 15.24 16.67 37.09
CA ASP A 972 16.12 17.15 36.02
C ASP A 972 15.83 16.38 34.72
N VAL A 973 15.41 17.10 33.68
CA VAL A 973 15.11 16.59 32.34
C VAL A 973 15.92 17.33 31.28
N GLU A 974 17.10 17.85 31.66
CA GLU A 974 17.97 18.54 30.72
C GLU A 974 18.38 17.62 29.55
N PRO A 975 18.12 18.00 28.28
CA PRO A 975 18.49 17.20 27.13
C PRO A 975 19.99 16.95 27.01
N CYS A 976 20.38 15.79 26.50
CA CYS A 976 21.76 15.46 26.16
C CYS A 976 21.93 15.25 24.64
N PRO A 977 22.06 16.33 23.83
CA PRO A 977 22.16 16.20 22.36
C PRO A 977 23.36 15.40 21.87
N SER A 978 24.45 15.37 22.66
CA SER A 978 25.65 14.58 22.34
C SER A 978 25.43 13.07 22.31
N THR A 979 24.33 12.58 22.87
CA THR A 979 23.96 11.16 22.87
C THR A 979 22.97 10.78 21.79
N CYS A 980 22.51 11.74 20.98
CA CYS A 980 21.63 11.48 19.85
C CYS A 980 22.34 10.71 18.74
N SER A 981 21.59 9.88 18.00
CA SER A 981 22.12 9.19 16.83
C SER A 981 22.48 10.18 15.70
N ARG A 982 23.26 9.73 14.69
CA ARG A 982 23.56 10.53 13.51
C ARG A 982 22.31 10.92 12.71
N ASP A 983 21.26 10.12 12.80
CA ASP A 983 19.97 10.33 12.14
C ASP A 983 19.05 11.30 12.89
N GLY A 984 19.57 11.91 13.97
CA GLY A 984 18.86 12.88 14.79
C GLY A 984 18.20 12.30 16.05
N CYS A 985 17.38 13.12 16.69
CA CYS A 985 16.65 12.75 17.91
C CYS A 985 15.33 12.06 17.54
N ALA A 986 14.98 10.98 18.23
CA ALA A 986 13.67 10.32 18.08
C ALA A 986 12.49 11.19 18.57
N TYR A 987 12.76 12.24 19.36
CA TYR A 987 11.74 13.08 20.00
C TYR A 987 12.02 14.58 19.83
N PRO A 988 12.24 15.09 18.60
CA PRO A 988 12.65 16.48 18.39
C PRO A 988 11.60 17.49 18.87
N ALA A 989 10.31 17.18 18.67
CA ALA A 989 9.21 18.06 19.08
C ALA A 989 9.06 18.21 20.61
N ILE A 990 9.49 17.20 21.38
CA ILE A 990 9.48 17.21 22.85
C ILE A 990 10.79 17.80 23.37
N CYS A 991 11.91 17.36 22.84
CA CYS A 991 13.25 17.76 23.27
C CYS A 991 13.55 19.25 23.00
N ARG A 992 13.23 19.77 21.80
CA ARG A 992 13.44 21.17 21.39
C ARG A 992 14.88 21.70 21.55
N SER A 993 15.87 20.80 21.53
CA SER A 993 17.28 21.17 21.70
C SER A 993 18.04 21.30 20.37
N GLN A 994 17.34 21.20 19.25
CA GLN A 994 17.90 21.37 17.88
C GLN A 994 17.65 22.75 17.36
#